data_82c87cd01146530c1a9202d6dbcf4bad
#
_entry.id   82c87cd01146530c1a9202d6dbcf4bad
#
_cell.length_a   1.000
_cell.length_b   1.000
_cell.length_c   1.000
_cell.angle_alpha   90.00
_cell.angle_beta   90.00
_cell.angle_gamma   90.00
#
_symmetry.space_group_name_H-M   'P 1'
#
loop_
_entity.id
_entity.type
_entity.pdbx_description
1 polymer ?
#
loop_
_entity_poly.entity_id
_entity_poly.type
_entity_poly.pdbx_seq_one_letter_code
_entity_poly.pdbx_strand_id
1 'polypeptide(L)'
;MPYRLALWSLVALIAAVVLLQRNPMAVDAELLPGEGVELTREARADVLVVLDYDAIRQSGPAFSQRDFSAAWINLVEQEFGPVAIATPQTLAASMLDEARVIILTSSVSSDLPPSTLDVVRRRAREGNLVVVERPGGQLREMFSANGRAGVRRGQRITHAEGLDEPYLTQLRQSPVATDFIGSTSPREGAETLLSIDGAPVIYALPVGRGHVITVDFDFGEHLVSLQQGRPDEEYRVRSSGVQRSPTTADLVADAKLLGSEVPYADLLERYIAYGVITRFAPVPAFWAFPGDAQGAVVFLHEDARLGDGGAWKLEYENSRRASSTLLTTVDAGLSKEGAEAIHARGGEVGLLWRFPHPTTASYAPDGFGAFQPFERPVSIEAQLDQLRKVLPVNYVRTARSIEGTWSEDWSAPLAALASANIRIDASYAVPGQSGYAFGSGLPFLALSDEGVPLGLRELPVVFPPDRLEGPEFDALLEASAAGHHQVISVLTDPAAFADYPNVDDFEAWLAKFESIEAHGHLVMNALRLDAFQRSRRAGSIRSRIIEDTELPAHTRQSDDRPRHGTIMRLSVEAKERNMSVVVPTRVGEHEFIGARSGTRRVGGELMSSEVETLETSLIGLELRQVPLSQGFNTFEFYYD
;
A
#
# COMPACT_ATOMS: atom_id res chain seq x y z
N MET A 1 -10.26 57.80 8.95
CA MET A 1 -10.11 56.98 7.74
C MET A 1 -9.10 55.80 7.86
N PRO A 2 -7.99 55.89 8.58
CA PRO A 2 -7.01 54.76 8.59
C PRO A 2 -7.51 53.47 9.22
N TYR A 3 -8.38 53.50 10.23
CA TYR A 3 -8.88 52.31 10.90
C TYR A 3 -9.78 51.41 10.03
N ARG A 4 -10.50 51.98 9.06
CA ARG A 4 -11.33 51.19 8.14
C ARG A 4 -10.49 50.38 7.13
N LEU A 5 -9.38 50.93 6.65
CA LEU A 5 -8.44 50.26 5.77
C LEU A 5 -7.72 49.10 6.49
N ALA A 6 -7.29 49.30 7.74
CA ALA A 6 -6.67 48.26 8.55
C ALA A 6 -7.64 47.12 8.86
N LEU A 7 -8.91 47.41 9.12
CA LEU A 7 -9.94 46.39 9.35
C LEU A 7 -10.21 45.55 8.09
N TRP A 8 -10.30 46.20 6.92
CA TRP A 8 -10.50 45.50 5.64
C TRP A 8 -9.27 44.64 5.25
N SER A 9 -8.05 45.13 5.54
CA SER A 9 -6.84 44.36 5.34
C SER A 9 -6.75 43.12 6.26
N LEU A 10 -7.19 43.26 7.51
CA LEU A 10 -7.27 42.17 8.46
C LEU A 10 -8.33 41.14 8.05
N VAL A 11 -9.50 41.58 7.61
CA VAL A 11 -10.57 40.70 7.11
C VAL A 11 -10.13 40.00 5.84
N ALA A 12 -9.44 40.68 4.92
CA ALA A 12 -8.88 40.06 3.71
C ALA A 12 -7.78 39.04 4.04
N LEU A 13 -6.93 39.34 5.03
CA LEU A 13 -5.90 38.39 5.50
C LEU A 13 -6.51 37.15 6.18
N ILE A 14 -7.53 37.35 7.01
CA ILE A 14 -8.25 36.25 7.64
C ILE A 14 -9.00 35.42 6.58
N ALA A 15 -9.63 36.05 5.60
CA ALA A 15 -10.29 35.38 4.49
C ALA A 15 -9.27 34.59 3.64
N ALA A 16 -8.08 35.16 3.36
CA ALA A 16 -7.00 34.49 2.66
C ALA A 16 -6.45 33.28 3.46
N VAL A 17 -6.25 33.45 4.77
CA VAL A 17 -5.83 32.36 5.65
C VAL A 17 -6.90 31.27 5.75
N VAL A 18 -8.18 31.63 5.81
CA VAL A 18 -9.29 30.67 5.83
C VAL A 18 -9.44 29.98 4.47
N LEU A 19 -9.21 30.69 3.35
CA LEU A 19 -9.18 30.10 2.00
C LEU A 19 -7.98 29.17 1.83
N LEU A 20 -6.79 29.55 2.32
CA LEU A 20 -5.60 28.70 2.33
C LEU A 20 -5.76 27.47 3.25
N GLN A 21 -6.50 27.63 4.37
CA GLN A 21 -6.83 26.50 5.23
C GLN A 21 -7.96 25.61 4.69
N ARG A 22 -8.84 26.17 3.83
CA ARG A 22 -9.94 25.40 3.19
C ARG A 22 -9.52 24.68 1.91
N ASN A 23 -8.35 24.99 1.36
CA ASN A 23 -7.87 24.33 0.15
C ASN A 23 -6.49 23.69 0.40
N PRO A 24 -6.40 22.59 1.18
CA PRO A 24 -5.14 21.87 1.40
C PRO A 24 -4.56 21.31 0.10
N MET A 25 -5.35 21.21 -0.98
CA MET A 25 -4.92 20.72 -2.29
C MET A 25 -4.12 21.74 -3.11
N ALA A 26 -4.25 23.05 -2.82
CA ALA A 26 -3.56 24.09 -3.60
C ALA A 26 -2.06 24.19 -3.29
N VAL A 27 -1.61 23.68 -2.14
CA VAL A 27 -0.20 23.79 -1.70
C VAL A 27 0.63 22.60 -2.16
N ASP A 28 0.03 21.42 -2.32
CA ASP A 28 0.77 20.19 -2.65
C ASP A 28 0.92 19.95 -4.16
N ALA A 29 0.17 20.64 -5.01
CA ALA A 29 0.26 20.49 -6.46
C ALA A 29 1.54 21.10 -7.08
N GLU A 30 2.22 22.01 -6.37
CA GLU A 30 3.44 22.66 -6.84
C GLU A 30 4.74 21.93 -6.47
N LEU A 31 4.68 20.93 -5.64
CA LEU A 31 5.86 20.22 -5.17
C LEU A 31 6.03 18.91 -5.92
N LEU A 32 7.01 18.89 -6.73
CA LEU A 32 7.91 17.85 -7.19
C LEU A 32 7.93 17.69 -8.71
N PRO A 33 9.01 18.15 -9.37
CA PRO A 33 9.36 17.71 -10.71
C PRO A 33 9.66 16.22 -10.65
N GLY A 34 9.24 15.49 -11.69
CA GLY A 34 9.33 14.04 -11.87
C GLY A 34 10.41 13.35 -11.04
N GLU A 35 10.02 12.88 -9.87
CA GLU A 35 10.88 11.99 -9.10
C GLU A 35 10.91 10.67 -9.85
N GLY A 36 12.03 10.42 -10.52
CA GLY A 36 12.38 9.07 -10.90
C GLY A 36 12.30 8.16 -9.68
N VAL A 37 12.03 6.88 -9.88
CA VAL A 37 12.03 5.91 -8.79
C VAL A 37 13.32 6.07 -8.00
N GLU A 38 13.21 6.44 -6.74
CA GLU A 38 14.37 6.53 -5.86
C GLU A 38 14.82 5.12 -5.53
N LEU A 39 15.79 4.62 -6.31
CA LEU A 39 16.31 3.26 -6.20
C LEU A 39 17.12 3.03 -4.91
N THR A 40 17.53 4.11 -4.26
CA THR A 40 18.20 4.07 -2.95
C THR A 40 17.60 5.18 -2.07
N ARG A 41 17.35 4.88 -0.80
CA ARG A 41 16.73 5.85 0.11
C ARG A 41 17.37 5.78 1.49
N GLU A 42 18.00 6.86 1.89
CA GLU A 42 18.48 7.08 3.26
C GLU A 42 17.34 7.60 4.15
N ALA A 43 16.28 6.82 4.33
CA ALA A 43 15.20 7.19 5.22
C ALA A 43 15.59 6.95 6.69
N ARG A 44 15.06 7.77 7.60
CA ARG A 44 15.11 7.49 9.04
C ARG A 44 14.01 6.49 9.37
N ALA A 45 14.26 5.22 9.14
CA ALA A 45 13.35 4.11 9.33
C ALA A 45 14.00 2.98 10.15
N ASP A 46 13.18 2.22 10.87
CA ASP A 46 13.65 1.05 11.61
C ASP A 46 13.91 -0.16 10.70
N VAL A 47 13.35 -0.15 9.48
CA VAL A 47 13.47 -1.22 8.50
C VAL A 47 14.36 -0.79 7.34
N LEU A 48 15.36 -1.62 7.04
CA LEU A 48 16.27 -1.48 5.91
C LEU A 48 16.05 -2.65 4.95
N VAL A 49 15.77 -2.36 3.69
CA VAL A 49 15.72 -3.35 2.61
C VAL A 49 16.99 -3.22 1.78
N VAL A 50 17.69 -4.33 1.60
CA VAL A 50 18.91 -4.41 0.76
C VAL A 50 18.60 -5.26 -0.45
N LEU A 51 18.76 -4.70 -1.66
CA LEU A 51 18.50 -5.36 -2.92
C LEU A 51 19.49 -4.90 -4.00
N ASP A 52 19.70 -5.75 -5.02
CA ASP A 52 20.61 -5.46 -6.13
C ASP A 52 19.83 -5.34 -7.43
N TYR A 53 19.63 -4.11 -7.90
CA TYR A 53 18.90 -3.84 -9.15
C TYR A 53 19.61 -4.37 -10.40
N ASP A 54 20.94 -4.49 -10.38
CA ASP A 54 21.68 -5.05 -11.50
C ASP A 54 21.47 -6.56 -11.59
N ALA A 55 21.46 -7.25 -10.44
CA ALA A 55 21.11 -8.66 -10.37
C ALA A 55 19.63 -8.90 -10.80
N ILE A 56 18.70 -8.05 -10.34
CA ILE A 56 17.29 -8.11 -10.74
C ILE A 56 17.15 -8.02 -12.27
N ARG A 57 17.75 -7.00 -12.91
CA ARG A 57 17.69 -6.82 -14.39
C ARG A 57 18.37 -7.93 -15.18
N GLN A 58 19.37 -8.60 -14.59
CA GLN A 58 20.08 -9.70 -15.22
C GLN A 58 19.44 -11.05 -14.99
N SER A 59 18.33 -11.10 -14.26
CA SER A 59 17.55 -12.31 -14.04
C SER A 59 16.98 -12.85 -15.39
N GLY A 60 16.56 -14.12 -15.40
CA GLY A 60 16.16 -14.79 -16.64
C GLY A 60 14.92 -14.18 -17.29
N PRO A 61 14.71 -14.44 -18.59
CA PRO A 61 13.61 -13.84 -19.35
C PRO A 61 12.23 -14.43 -19.01
N ALA A 62 12.15 -15.67 -18.54
CA ALA A 62 10.90 -16.30 -18.13
C ALA A 62 10.46 -15.77 -16.75
N PHE A 63 9.15 -15.63 -16.52
CA PHE A 63 8.60 -15.08 -15.27
C PHE A 63 9.16 -15.81 -14.04
N SER A 64 9.16 -17.14 -14.03
CA SER A 64 9.71 -17.94 -12.94
C SER A 64 11.24 -17.85 -12.74
N GLN A 65 11.95 -17.19 -13.65
CA GLN A 65 13.39 -16.95 -13.56
C GLN A 65 13.70 -15.51 -13.18
N ARG A 66 12.70 -14.65 -13.13
CA ARG A 66 12.85 -13.23 -12.77
C ARG A 66 12.98 -13.08 -11.26
N ASP A 67 13.65 -12.03 -10.86
CA ASP A 67 13.78 -11.65 -9.47
C ASP A 67 12.87 -10.46 -9.18
N PHE A 68 11.88 -10.67 -8.35
CA PHE A 68 10.93 -9.65 -7.92
C PHE A 68 11.22 -9.15 -6.49
N SER A 69 12.48 -9.13 -6.08
CA SER A 69 12.92 -8.65 -4.76
C SER A 69 12.38 -7.27 -4.39
N ALA A 70 12.06 -6.43 -5.36
CA ALA A 70 11.47 -5.11 -5.11
C ALA A 70 10.06 -5.18 -4.47
N ALA A 71 9.39 -6.32 -4.48
CA ALA A 71 8.15 -6.54 -3.75
C ALA A 71 8.30 -6.35 -2.23
N TRP A 72 9.50 -6.55 -1.67
CA TRP A 72 9.79 -6.23 -0.27
C TRP A 72 9.66 -4.75 0.05
N ILE A 73 9.95 -3.86 -0.91
CA ILE A 73 9.71 -2.42 -0.76
C ILE A 73 8.22 -2.18 -0.61
N ASN A 74 7.38 -2.84 -1.45
CA ASN A 74 5.92 -2.73 -1.35
C ASN A 74 5.43 -3.11 0.04
N LEU A 75 5.80 -4.29 0.54
CA LEU A 75 5.43 -4.76 1.88
C LEU A 75 5.79 -3.72 2.95
N VAL A 76 7.06 -3.25 2.98
CA VAL A 76 7.51 -2.34 4.03
C VAL A 76 6.84 -0.97 3.93
N GLU A 77 6.70 -0.41 2.71
CA GLU A 77 6.01 0.87 2.52
C GLU A 77 4.52 0.79 2.85
N GLN A 78 3.88 -0.33 2.50
CA GLN A 78 2.46 -0.53 2.74
C GLN A 78 2.17 -0.71 4.24
N GLU A 79 2.96 -1.53 4.93
CA GLU A 79 2.67 -1.92 6.29
C GLU A 79 3.33 -1.02 7.34
N PHE A 80 4.58 -0.58 7.12
CA PHE A 80 5.29 0.27 8.10
C PHE A 80 5.34 1.75 7.71
N GLY A 81 5.30 2.07 6.43
CA GLY A 81 5.41 3.42 5.88
C GLY A 81 6.84 3.75 5.42
N PRO A 82 7.72 4.34 6.26
CA PRO A 82 9.07 4.67 5.82
C PRO A 82 9.96 3.43 5.73
N VAL A 83 10.79 3.38 4.70
CA VAL A 83 11.78 2.32 4.48
C VAL A 83 13.11 2.91 4.05
N ALA A 84 14.20 2.42 4.63
CA ALA A 84 15.55 2.66 4.10
C ALA A 84 15.84 1.62 3.01
N ILE A 85 16.40 2.05 1.89
CA ILE A 85 16.71 1.19 0.75
C ILE A 85 18.18 1.35 0.41
N ALA A 86 18.91 0.24 0.32
CA ALA A 86 20.30 0.22 -0.09
C ALA A 86 20.57 -0.86 -1.14
N THR A 87 21.54 -0.61 -2.00
CA THR A 87 22.16 -1.64 -2.84
C THR A 87 23.49 -2.08 -2.18
N PRO A 88 24.09 -3.21 -2.59
CA PRO A 88 25.41 -3.61 -2.09
C PRO A 88 26.46 -2.51 -2.21
N GLN A 89 26.35 -1.65 -3.23
CA GLN A 89 27.26 -0.54 -3.49
C GLN A 89 27.02 0.68 -2.59
N THR A 90 25.78 0.93 -2.19
CA THR A 90 25.39 2.10 -1.36
C THR A 90 25.22 1.75 0.12
N LEU A 91 25.31 0.48 0.48
CA LEU A 91 25.09 -0.01 1.83
C LEU A 91 26.19 0.47 2.77
N ALA A 92 25.90 1.52 3.54
CA ALA A 92 26.81 2.04 4.54
C ALA A 92 26.69 1.30 5.88
N ALA A 93 27.79 1.17 6.61
CA ALA A 93 27.76 0.57 7.95
C ALA A 93 26.81 1.30 8.90
N SER A 94 26.67 2.63 8.78
CA SER A 94 25.71 3.44 9.55
C SER A 94 24.26 3.02 9.32
N MET A 95 23.88 2.66 8.10
CA MET A 95 22.51 2.17 7.79
C MET A 95 22.23 0.85 8.52
N LEU A 96 23.21 -0.07 8.53
CA LEU A 96 23.12 -1.32 9.28
C LEU A 96 23.09 -1.09 10.80
N ASP A 97 23.82 -0.09 11.29
CA ASP A 97 23.87 0.24 12.72
C ASP A 97 22.57 0.92 13.20
N GLU A 98 21.89 1.64 12.33
CA GLU A 98 20.65 2.34 12.64
C GLU A 98 19.40 1.46 12.49
N ALA A 99 19.42 0.47 11.58
CA ALA A 99 18.28 -0.40 11.33
C ALA A 99 18.05 -1.37 12.49
N ARG A 100 16.80 -1.60 12.86
CA ARG A 100 16.38 -2.67 13.79
C ARG A 100 16.06 -3.96 13.06
N VAL A 101 15.52 -3.84 11.85
CA VAL A 101 15.21 -4.93 10.94
C VAL A 101 16.03 -4.74 9.67
N ILE A 102 16.76 -5.76 9.26
CA ILE A 102 17.53 -5.79 8.03
C ILE A 102 16.96 -6.89 7.15
N ILE A 103 16.42 -6.53 5.99
CA ILE A 103 15.88 -7.47 5.00
C ILE A 103 16.90 -7.61 3.88
N LEU A 104 17.43 -8.81 3.74
CA LEU A 104 18.32 -9.20 2.65
C LEU A 104 17.49 -10.00 1.64
N THR A 105 17.23 -9.42 0.49
CA THR A 105 16.39 -10.03 -0.54
C THR A 105 17.16 -11.11 -1.32
N SER A 106 16.47 -11.89 -2.14
CA SER A 106 17.06 -12.93 -2.99
C SER A 106 18.13 -12.37 -3.92
N SER A 107 17.97 -11.15 -4.43
CA SER A 107 18.94 -10.49 -5.33
C SER A 107 20.32 -10.27 -4.72
N VAL A 108 20.43 -10.19 -3.39
CA VAL A 108 21.73 -9.98 -2.69
C VAL A 108 22.19 -11.19 -1.89
N SER A 109 21.41 -12.25 -1.84
CA SER A 109 21.64 -13.37 -0.92
C SER A 109 22.93 -14.16 -1.18
N SER A 110 23.55 -14.04 -2.35
CA SER A 110 24.81 -14.70 -2.72
C SER A 110 26.03 -13.79 -2.75
N ASP A 111 25.89 -12.47 -2.86
CA ASP A 111 26.95 -11.59 -3.35
C ASP A 111 27.38 -10.46 -2.39
N LEU A 112 26.95 -10.52 -1.13
CA LEU A 112 27.38 -9.54 -0.14
C LEU A 112 28.88 -9.71 0.19
N PRO A 113 29.65 -8.60 0.29
CA PRO A 113 31.04 -8.64 0.73
C PRO A 113 31.20 -9.31 2.10
N PRO A 114 32.25 -10.09 2.34
CA PRO A 114 32.50 -10.74 3.65
C PRO A 114 32.45 -9.77 4.83
N SER A 115 32.96 -8.55 4.67
CA SER A 115 32.94 -7.51 5.70
C SER A 115 31.50 -7.09 6.05
N THR A 116 30.62 -6.99 5.06
CA THR A 116 29.18 -6.69 5.27
C THR A 116 28.49 -7.85 5.97
N LEU A 117 28.77 -9.09 5.57
CA LEU A 117 28.23 -10.28 6.23
C LEU A 117 28.64 -10.37 7.70
N ASP A 118 29.87 -9.98 8.05
CA ASP A 118 30.33 -9.94 9.44
C ASP A 118 29.58 -8.88 10.25
N VAL A 119 29.24 -7.72 9.65
CA VAL A 119 28.40 -6.71 10.29
C VAL A 119 26.97 -7.27 10.50
N VAL A 120 26.35 -7.84 9.47
CA VAL A 120 25.02 -8.43 9.57
C VAL A 120 24.96 -9.51 10.68
N ARG A 121 25.96 -10.40 10.72
CA ARG A 121 26.08 -11.43 11.78
C ARG A 121 26.21 -10.82 13.17
N ARG A 122 27.02 -9.76 13.31
CA ARG A 122 27.18 -9.04 14.56
C ARG A 122 25.85 -8.41 14.98
N ARG A 123 25.15 -7.73 14.08
CA ARG A 123 23.85 -7.09 14.35
C ARG A 123 22.80 -8.11 14.81
N ALA A 124 22.70 -9.27 14.15
CA ALA A 124 21.83 -10.35 14.61
C ALA A 124 22.16 -10.77 16.06
N ARG A 125 23.46 -10.92 16.39
CA ARG A 125 23.87 -11.29 17.77
C ARG A 125 23.58 -10.22 18.81
N GLU A 126 23.55 -8.97 18.42
CA GLU A 126 23.31 -7.79 19.28
C GLU A 126 21.84 -7.54 19.58
N GLY A 127 20.91 -8.23 18.93
CA GLY A 127 19.47 -8.13 19.19
C GLY A 127 18.64 -7.60 18.02
N ASN A 128 19.25 -7.41 16.84
CA ASN A 128 18.51 -7.03 15.64
C ASN A 128 17.86 -8.25 15.00
N LEU A 129 16.80 -7.98 14.22
CA LEU A 129 16.19 -8.94 13.33
C LEU A 129 16.83 -8.87 11.95
N VAL A 130 17.24 -10.02 11.43
CA VAL A 130 17.70 -10.16 10.05
C VAL A 130 16.74 -11.09 9.32
N VAL A 131 16.11 -10.60 8.26
CA VAL A 131 15.27 -11.40 7.35
C VAL A 131 16.08 -11.71 6.11
N VAL A 132 16.13 -12.96 5.71
CA VAL A 132 16.89 -13.42 4.54
C VAL A 132 15.96 -14.19 3.62
N GLU A 133 15.75 -13.68 2.42
CA GLU A 133 14.98 -14.36 1.40
C GLU A 133 15.88 -15.29 0.59
N ARG A 134 15.49 -16.57 0.44
CA ARG A 134 16.16 -17.58 -0.38
C ARG A 134 17.68 -17.58 -0.20
N PRO A 135 18.19 -17.78 1.01
CA PRO A 135 19.62 -17.62 1.30
C PRO A 135 20.48 -18.48 0.39
N GLY A 136 21.45 -17.85 -0.26
CA GLY A 136 22.49 -18.48 -1.07
C GLY A 136 23.87 -18.45 -0.40
N GLY A 137 24.85 -19.16 -0.95
CA GLY A 137 26.26 -19.06 -0.57
C GLY A 137 26.53 -19.04 0.94
N GLN A 138 27.25 -18.01 1.38
CA GLN A 138 27.65 -17.84 2.78
C GLN A 138 26.47 -17.58 3.73
N LEU A 139 25.40 -16.92 3.28
CA LEU A 139 24.20 -16.69 4.10
C LEU A 139 23.51 -18.02 4.42
N ARG A 140 23.46 -18.94 3.45
CA ARG A 140 22.95 -20.30 3.70
C ARG A 140 23.76 -21.02 4.75
N GLU A 141 25.09 -21.01 4.62
CA GLU A 141 25.97 -21.62 5.60
C GLU A 141 25.85 -21.03 7.00
N MET A 142 25.59 -19.73 7.07
CA MET A 142 25.44 -19.01 8.33
C MET A 142 24.14 -19.31 9.06
N PHE A 143 23.00 -19.33 8.35
CA PHE A 143 21.69 -19.23 8.95
C PHE A 143 20.77 -20.39 8.64
N SER A 144 21.07 -21.22 7.64
CA SER A 144 20.25 -22.35 7.24
C SER A 144 21.00 -23.66 7.37
N ALA A 145 20.28 -24.76 7.47
CA ALA A 145 20.85 -26.08 7.33
C ALA A 145 21.14 -26.38 5.85
N ASN A 146 22.00 -27.38 5.58
CA ASN A 146 22.27 -27.85 4.24
C ASN A 146 20.96 -28.26 3.56
N GLY A 147 20.52 -27.49 2.58
CA GLY A 147 19.27 -27.69 1.90
C GLY A 147 19.37 -28.70 0.76
N ARG A 148 18.24 -29.29 0.42
CA ARG A 148 18.06 -29.93 -0.88
C ARG A 148 17.59 -28.88 -1.85
N ALA A 149 18.33 -28.65 -2.92
CA ALA A 149 17.83 -27.86 -4.03
C ALA A 149 16.61 -28.57 -4.63
N GLY A 150 15.46 -27.94 -4.59
CA GLY A 150 14.25 -28.47 -5.19
C GLY A 150 13.33 -27.30 -5.54
N VAL A 151 13.07 -27.12 -6.83
CA VAL A 151 12.02 -26.23 -7.30
C VAL A 151 10.75 -27.02 -7.44
N ARG A 152 9.68 -26.60 -6.81
CA ARG A 152 8.34 -27.16 -6.98
C ARG A 152 7.32 -26.05 -6.79
N ARG A 153 6.23 -26.12 -7.52
CA ARG A 153 5.09 -25.23 -7.31
C ARG A 153 4.38 -25.64 -6.03
N GLY A 154 4.19 -24.66 -5.14
CA GLY A 154 3.36 -24.83 -3.96
C GLY A 154 1.89 -24.77 -4.30
N GLN A 155 1.08 -25.48 -3.53
CA GLN A 155 -0.36 -25.54 -3.75
C GLN A 155 -1.16 -25.00 -2.57
N ARG A 156 -0.64 -25.12 -1.34
CA ARG A 156 -1.44 -24.81 -0.16
C ARG A 156 -0.59 -24.42 1.05
N ILE A 157 -0.94 -23.31 1.68
CA ILE A 157 -0.44 -22.97 3.01
C ILE A 157 -1.05 -23.95 4.02
N THR A 158 -0.23 -24.64 4.79
CA THR A 158 -0.65 -25.68 5.73
C THR A 158 -0.50 -25.29 7.18
N HIS A 159 0.39 -24.33 7.48
CA HIS A 159 0.63 -23.83 8.83
C HIS A 159 1.06 -22.38 8.80
N ALA A 160 0.57 -21.59 9.75
CA ALA A 160 1.03 -20.23 10.05
C ALA A 160 0.96 -20.02 11.56
N GLU A 161 2.10 -19.81 12.20
CA GLU A 161 2.20 -19.59 13.64
C GLU A 161 1.89 -18.11 13.98
N GLY A 162 1.23 -17.90 15.11
CA GLY A 162 0.98 -16.55 15.62
C GLY A 162 -0.14 -15.77 14.92
N LEU A 163 -1.02 -16.47 14.22
CA LEU A 163 -2.21 -15.91 13.59
C LEU A 163 -3.46 -16.57 14.13
N ASP A 164 -4.45 -15.79 14.52
CA ASP A 164 -5.72 -16.28 15.04
C ASP A 164 -6.63 -16.86 13.93
N GLU A 165 -7.46 -17.83 14.31
CA GLU A 165 -8.66 -18.14 13.55
C GLU A 165 -9.60 -16.91 13.61
N PRO A 166 -10.20 -16.39 12.57
CA PRO A 166 -10.39 -16.92 11.21
C PRO A 166 -9.29 -16.58 10.19
N TYR A 167 -8.35 -15.66 10.50
CA TYR A 167 -7.32 -15.22 9.53
C TYR A 167 -6.40 -16.37 9.10
N LEU A 168 -6.09 -17.29 10.02
CA LEU A 168 -5.36 -18.51 9.67
C LEU A 168 -6.13 -19.35 8.64
N THR A 169 -7.45 -19.45 8.78
CA THR A 169 -8.30 -20.16 7.82
C THR A 169 -8.30 -19.48 6.46
N GLN A 170 -8.39 -18.15 6.42
CA GLN A 170 -8.29 -17.37 5.19
C GLN A 170 -6.91 -17.57 4.53
N LEU A 171 -5.83 -17.46 5.28
CA LEU A 171 -4.47 -17.63 4.76
C LEU A 171 -4.26 -19.05 4.18
N ARG A 172 -4.83 -20.09 4.80
CA ARG A 172 -4.81 -21.48 4.28
C ARG A 172 -5.58 -21.65 2.97
N GLN A 173 -6.53 -20.77 2.69
CA GLN A 173 -7.30 -20.77 1.44
C GLN A 173 -6.63 -19.97 0.33
N SER A 174 -5.59 -19.18 0.66
CA SER A 174 -4.85 -18.39 -0.30
C SER A 174 -4.30 -19.25 -1.43
N PRO A 175 -4.47 -18.85 -2.70
CA PRO A 175 -3.79 -19.50 -3.81
C PRO A 175 -2.29 -19.27 -3.66
N VAL A 176 -1.50 -20.33 -3.77
CA VAL A 176 -0.04 -20.23 -3.76
C VAL A 176 0.45 -20.13 -5.20
N ALA A 177 1.02 -18.99 -5.56
CA ALA A 177 1.46 -18.67 -6.91
C ALA A 177 3.01 -18.54 -6.98
N THR A 178 3.72 -19.58 -6.51
CA THR A 178 5.18 -19.62 -6.57
C THR A 178 5.66 -20.97 -7.06
N ASP A 179 6.70 -20.97 -7.88
CA ASP A 179 7.33 -22.18 -8.41
C ASP A 179 8.49 -22.66 -7.53
N PHE A 180 8.95 -21.84 -6.61
CA PHE A 180 10.07 -22.15 -5.75
C PHE A 180 9.63 -22.31 -4.30
N ILE A 181 9.81 -23.50 -3.75
CA ILE A 181 9.55 -23.79 -2.35
C ILE A 181 10.68 -24.67 -1.82
N GLY A 182 11.31 -24.22 -0.71
CA GLY A 182 12.17 -25.04 0.09
C GLY A 182 13.47 -25.47 -0.58
N SER A 183 14.42 -24.55 -0.72
CA SER A 183 15.81 -24.86 -1.07
C SER A 183 16.63 -25.20 0.16
N THR A 184 16.15 -24.84 1.35
CA THR A 184 16.85 -25.02 2.62
C THR A 184 16.01 -25.83 3.61
N SER A 185 16.63 -26.27 4.68
CA SER A 185 15.95 -26.90 5.81
C SER A 185 16.23 -26.11 7.07
N PRO A 186 15.26 -25.97 7.98
CA PRO A 186 15.51 -25.34 9.28
C PRO A 186 16.63 -26.05 10.04
N ARG A 187 17.51 -25.29 10.70
CA ARG A 187 18.47 -25.85 11.66
C ARG A 187 17.75 -26.30 12.92
N GLU A 188 18.41 -27.17 13.68
CA GLU A 188 17.98 -27.52 15.02
C GLU A 188 17.83 -26.25 15.88
N GLY A 189 16.70 -26.14 16.58
CA GLY A 189 16.32 -24.97 17.37
C GLY A 189 15.63 -23.85 16.60
N ALA A 190 15.41 -23.99 15.30
CA ALA A 190 14.59 -23.05 14.54
C ALA A 190 13.10 -23.31 14.77
N GLU A 191 12.34 -22.24 14.91
CA GLU A 191 10.87 -22.23 14.98
C GLU A 191 10.29 -22.09 13.57
N THR A 192 9.38 -22.96 13.19
CA THR A 192 8.66 -22.86 11.91
C THR A 192 7.47 -21.93 12.04
N LEU A 193 7.43 -20.87 11.24
CA LEU A 193 6.38 -19.85 11.25
C LEU A 193 5.35 -20.08 10.16
N LEU A 194 5.78 -20.48 8.95
CA LEU A 194 4.89 -20.78 7.82
C LEU A 194 5.35 -22.06 7.12
N SER A 195 4.40 -22.90 6.73
CA SER A 195 4.64 -24.07 5.88
C SER A 195 3.72 -24.05 4.67
N ILE A 196 4.29 -24.43 3.50
CA ILE A 196 3.55 -24.66 2.25
C ILE A 196 3.69 -26.13 1.89
N ASP A 197 2.55 -26.82 1.68
CA ASP A 197 2.50 -28.28 1.44
C ASP A 197 3.30 -29.09 2.48
N GLY A 198 3.28 -28.63 3.74
CA GLY A 198 4.01 -29.25 4.85
C GLY A 198 5.52 -29.00 4.86
N ALA A 199 6.07 -28.25 3.89
CA ALA A 199 7.46 -27.82 3.92
C ALA A 199 7.58 -26.48 4.67
N PRO A 200 8.45 -26.36 5.69
CA PRO A 200 8.75 -25.07 6.31
C PRO A 200 9.32 -24.09 5.28
N VAL A 201 8.69 -22.91 5.16
CA VAL A 201 9.11 -21.88 4.20
C VAL A 201 9.39 -20.53 4.85
N ILE A 202 8.86 -20.28 6.05
CA ILE A 202 9.32 -19.20 6.92
C ILE A 202 9.66 -19.81 8.26
N TYR A 203 10.88 -19.58 8.73
CA TYR A 203 11.31 -20.04 10.04
C TYR A 203 12.29 -19.06 10.69
N ALA A 204 12.25 -18.98 12.02
CA ALA A 204 13.09 -18.12 12.84
C ALA A 204 14.16 -18.93 13.56
N LEU A 205 15.41 -18.46 13.50
CA LEU A 205 16.53 -19.04 14.23
C LEU A 205 17.05 -18.00 15.25
N PRO A 206 17.11 -18.31 16.55
CA PRO A 206 17.73 -17.44 17.54
C PRO A 206 19.25 -17.33 17.29
N VAL A 207 19.79 -16.11 17.28
CA VAL A 207 21.21 -15.82 17.06
C VAL A 207 21.68 -14.78 18.08
N GLY A 208 22.30 -15.22 19.17
CA GLY A 208 22.66 -14.34 20.27
C GLY A 208 21.42 -13.79 20.99
N ARG A 209 21.25 -12.47 20.97
CA ARG A 209 20.06 -11.80 21.53
C ARG A 209 18.97 -11.52 20.49
N GLY A 210 19.28 -11.65 19.21
CA GLY A 210 18.33 -11.41 18.12
C GLY A 210 17.97 -12.67 17.37
N HIS A 211 17.35 -12.50 16.21
CA HIS A 211 16.85 -13.60 15.40
C HIS A 211 17.20 -13.41 13.93
N VAL A 212 17.30 -14.54 13.24
CA VAL A 212 17.33 -14.56 11.78
C VAL A 212 16.09 -15.29 11.29
N ILE A 213 15.31 -14.63 10.46
CA ILE A 213 14.16 -15.21 9.76
C ILE A 213 14.61 -15.58 8.36
N THR A 214 14.41 -16.83 7.99
CA THR A 214 14.58 -17.30 6.63
C THR A 214 13.22 -17.37 5.95
N VAL A 215 13.10 -16.71 4.79
CA VAL A 215 11.97 -16.83 3.87
C VAL A 215 12.45 -17.69 2.68
N ASP A 216 12.10 -18.96 2.68
CA ASP A 216 12.65 -19.97 1.76
C ASP A 216 11.68 -20.29 0.61
N PHE A 217 10.85 -19.34 0.23
CA PHE A 217 10.09 -19.34 -1.01
C PHE A 217 10.28 -18.00 -1.72
N ASP A 218 9.94 -17.95 -2.99
CA ASP A 218 10.01 -16.71 -3.77
C ASP A 218 8.84 -15.81 -3.39
N PHE A 219 9.06 -14.97 -2.37
CA PHE A 219 8.04 -14.04 -1.90
C PHE A 219 7.66 -13.04 -2.98
N GLY A 220 8.66 -12.49 -3.68
CA GLY A 220 8.44 -11.52 -4.74
C GLY A 220 7.64 -12.10 -5.91
N GLU A 221 8.00 -13.29 -6.41
CA GLU A 221 7.23 -13.97 -7.45
C GLU A 221 5.80 -14.25 -7.01
N HIS A 222 5.62 -14.74 -5.78
CA HIS A 222 4.32 -15.03 -5.22
C HIS A 222 3.42 -13.78 -5.19
N LEU A 223 3.94 -12.69 -4.63
CA LEU A 223 3.18 -11.44 -4.48
C LEU A 223 2.83 -10.82 -5.84
N VAL A 224 3.82 -10.69 -6.73
CA VAL A 224 3.60 -10.15 -8.08
C VAL A 224 2.63 -11.01 -8.88
N SER A 225 2.71 -12.35 -8.75
CA SER A 225 1.74 -13.24 -9.38
C SER A 225 0.31 -12.95 -8.96
N LEU A 226 0.08 -12.71 -7.66
CA LEU A 226 -1.26 -12.40 -7.15
C LEU A 226 -1.72 -11.00 -7.56
N GLN A 227 -0.83 -10.01 -7.52
CA GLN A 227 -1.15 -8.60 -7.75
C GLN A 227 -1.13 -8.18 -9.22
N GLN A 228 -0.12 -8.64 -9.97
CA GLN A 228 0.07 -8.25 -11.38
C GLN A 228 -0.13 -9.38 -12.39
N GLY A 229 -0.30 -10.62 -11.92
CA GLY A 229 -0.51 -11.80 -12.77
C GLY A 229 0.79 -12.45 -13.26
N ARG A 230 0.63 -13.52 -14.05
CA ARG A 230 1.72 -14.35 -14.58
C ARG A 230 1.65 -14.40 -16.13
N PRO A 231 2.32 -13.51 -16.83
CA PRO A 231 2.17 -13.36 -18.27
C PRO A 231 2.57 -14.60 -19.09
N ASP A 232 3.56 -15.38 -18.63
CA ASP A 232 4.08 -16.52 -19.40
C ASP A 232 3.11 -17.70 -19.48
N GLU A 233 2.23 -17.87 -18.49
CA GLU A 233 1.37 -19.05 -18.39
C GLU A 233 -0.08 -18.80 -18.80
N GLU A 234 -0.61 -17.63 -18.50
CA GLU A 234 -2.04 -17.36 -18.57
C GLU A 234 -2.43 -16.31 -19.60
N TYR A 235 -1.45 -15.54 -20.09
CA TYR A 235 -1.64 -14.49 -21.09
C TYR A 235 -1.97 -15.04 -22.49
N ARG A 236 -1.91 -16.35 -22.64
CA ARG A 236 -2.49 -16.99 -23.82
C ARG A 236 -3.99 -16.86 -23.70
N VAL A 237 -4.52 -15.82 -24.33
CA VAL A 237 -5.94 -15.67 -24.60
C VAL A 237 -6.53 -17.05 -24.79
N ARG A 238 -7.34 -17.51 -23.82
CA ARG A 238 -8.07 -18.77 -23.94
C ARG A 238 -8.88 -18.64 -25.22
N SER A 239 -8.33 -19.14 -26.30
CA SER A 239 -8.93 -19.02 -27.61
C SER A 239 -10.19 -19.86 -27.63
N SER A 240 -11.30 -19.24 -27.30
CA SER A 240 -12.64 -19.74 -27.69
C SER A 240 -12.86 -19.58 -29.21
N GLY A 241 -11.78 -19.54 -30.01
CA GLY A 241 -11.85 -19.35 -31.44
C GLY A 241 -12.08 -17.90 -31.91
N VAL A 242 -12.27 -16.97 -30.99
CA VAL A 242 -12.42 -15.54 -31.27
C VAL A 242 -11.22 -14.82 -30.69
N GLN A 243 -10.40 -14.24 -31.56
CA GLN A 243 -9.25 -13.44 -31.17
C GLN A 243 -9.76 -12.10 -30.59
N ARG A 244 -9.75 -11.94 -29.26
CA ARG A 244 -10.06 -10.69 -28.57
C ARG A 244 -8.77 -10.04 -28.05
N SER A 245 -8.84 -8.75 -27.86
CA SER A 245 -7.77 -8.02 -27.16
C SER A 245 -7.63 -8.51 -25.72
N PRO A 246 -6.39 -8.60 -25.19
CA PRO A 246 -6.18 -8.85 -23.78
C PRO A 246 -6.88 -7.82 -22.90
N THR A 247 -7.31 -8.26 -21.73
CA THR A 247 -7.88 -7.40 -20.70
C THR A 247 -7.16 -7.64 -19.39
N THR A 248 -7.31 -6.73 -18.44
CA THR A 248 -6.75 -6.91 -17.09
C THR A 248 -7.34 -8.14 -16.39
N ALA A 249 -8.55 -8.56 -16.74
CA ALA A 249 -9.13 -9.80 -16.21
C ALA A 249 -8.33 -11.07 -16.59
N ASP A 250 -7.58 -11.02 -17.69
CA ASP A 250 -6.70 -12.12 -18.12
C ASP A 250 -5.44 -12.24 -17.24
N LEU A 251 -5.14 -11.23 -16.42
CA LEU A 251 -4.01 -11.20 -15.49
C LEU A 251 -4.32 -11.90 -14.15
N VAL A 252 -5.58 -12.21 -13.85
CA VAL A 252 -5.95 -12.83 -12.58
C VAL A 252 -5.29 -14.20 -12.44
N ALA A 253 -4.45 -14.34 -11.42
CA ALA A 253 -3.58 -15.51 -11.25
C ALA A 253 -4.32 -16.81 -10.95
N ASP A 254 -5.46 -16.77 -10.28
CA ASP A 254 -6.24 -17.94 -9.90
C ASP A 254 -7.74 -17.61 -9.85
N ALA A 255 -8.55 -18.52 -10.34
CA ALA A 255 -10.02 -18.37 -10.32
C ALA A 255 -10.60 -18.19 -8.90
N LYS A 256 -9.89 -18.62 -7.85
CA LYS A 256 -10.30 -18.43 -6.45
C LYS A 256 -10.29 -16.97 -6.00
N LEU A 257 -9.54 -16.11 -6.71
CA LEU A 257 -9.51 -14.68 -6.43
C LEU A 257 -10.78 -13.98 -6.94
N LEU A 258 -11.46 -14.57 -7.93
CA LEU A 258 -12.69 -13.99 -8.48
C LEU A 258 -13.82 -14.02 -7.44
N GLY A 259 -14.35 -12.85 -7.11
CA GLY A 259 -15.39 -12.71 -6.09
C GLY A 259 -14.91 -12.88 -4.65
N SER A 260 -13.59 -12.90 -4.40
CA SER A 260 -13.05 -13.06 -3.06
C SER A 260 -13.21 -11.78 -2.23
N GLU A 261 -13.79 -11.92 -1.05
CA GLU A 261 -13.83 -10.85 -0.02
C GLU A 261 -12.52 -10.77 0.78
N VAL A 262 -11.58 -11.69 0.56
CA VAL A 262 -10.29 -11.74 1.25
C VAL A 262 -9.18 -11.19 0.35
N PRO A 263 -8.46 -10.14 0.76
CA PRO A 263 -7.31 -9.61 0.03
C PRO A 263 -6.05 -10.46 0.32
N TYR A 264 -5.91 -11.59 -0.34
CA TYR A 264 -4.90 -12.61 -0.01
C TYR A 264 -3.45 -12.11 -0.07
N ALA A 265 -3.12 -11.20 -1.00
CA ALA A 265 -1.79 -10.62 -1.08
C ALA A 265 -1.52 -9.72 0.14
N ASP A 266 -2.44 -8.81 0.45
CA ASP A 266 -2.33 -7.92 1.62
C ASP A 266 -2.35 -8.72 2.93
N LEU A 267 -3.14 -9.80 3.01
CA LEU A 267 -3.17 -10.68 4.18
C LEU A 267 -1.79 -11.34 4.42
N LEU A 268 -1.13 -11.80 3.37
CA LEU A 268 0.21 -12.38 3.48
C LEU A 268 1.26 -11.31 3.85
N GLU A 269 1.22 -10.13 3.23
CA GLU A 269 2.12 -9.02 3.57
C GLU A 269 1.98 -8.63 5.04
N ARG A 270 0.75 -8.49 5.54
CA ARG A 270 0.46 -8.20 6.95
C ARG A 270 0.90 -9.32 7.88
N TYR A 271 0.67 -10.56 7.50
CA TYR A 271 1.16 -11.69 8.28
C TYR A 271 2.69 -11.64 8.42
N ILE A 272 3.41 -11.39 7.34
CA ILE A 272 4.88 -11.25 7.40
C ILE A 272 5.28 -10.02 8.22
N ALA A 273 4.63 -8.88 8.03
CA ALA A 273 4.96 -7.66 8.76
C ALA A 273 4.70 -7.78 10.27
N TYR A 274 3.49 -8.18 10.64
CA TYR A 274 3.04 -8.15 12.03
C TYR A 274 3.13 -9.50 12.73
N GLY A 275 2.75 -10.59 12.07
CA GLY A 275 2.82 -11.94 12.64
C GLY A 275 4.24 -12.51 12.69
N VAL A 276 5.12 -12.04 11.80
CA VAL A 276 6.51 -12.54 11.72
C VAL A 276 7.50 -11.47 12.16
N ILE A 277 7.65 -10.35 11.46
CA ILE A 277 8.69 -9.35 11.73
C ILE A 277 8.47 -8.69 13.10
N THR A 278 7.29 -8.15 13.37
CA THR A 278 6.99 -7.42 14.62
C THR A 278 7.01 -8.33 15.85
N ARG A 279 6.75 -9.61 15.71
CA ARG A 279 6.87 -10.60 16.77
C ARG A 279 8.31 -10.70 17.32
N PHE A 280 9.31 -10.64 16.46
CA PHE A 280 10.73 -10.75 16.84
C PHE A 280 11.44 -9.40 16.97
N ALA A 281 10.94 -8.37 16.32
CA ALA A 281 11.41 -7.00 16.44
C ALA A 281 10.20 -6.06 16.45
N PRO A 282 9.75 -5.61 17.64
CA PRO A 282 8.59 -4.73 17.75
C PRO A 282 8.85 -3.41 17.03
N VAL A 283 8.38 -3.27 15.80
CA VAL A 283 8.55 -2.10 14.92
C VAL A 283 7.26 -1.31 14.93
N PRO A 284 7.30 -0.02 15.29
CA PRO A 284 6.17 0.89 15.10
C PRO A 284 5.91 1.14 13.61
N ALA A 285 4.66 1.43 13.27
CA ALA A 285 4.24 1.69 11.91
C ALA A 285 3.36 2.95 11.82
N PHE A 286 3.37 3.66 10.70
CA PHE A 286 2.31 4.61 10.43
C PHE A 286 1.03 3.88 10.07
N TRP A 287 -0.08 4.28 10.68
CA TRP A 287 -1.40 3.78 10.31
C TRP A 287 -1.70 4.01 8.83
N ALA A 288 -2.37 3.05 8.19
CA ALA A 288 -2.56 3.06 6.74
C ALA A 288 -3.50 4.17 6.24
N PHE A 289 -4.34 4.73 7.13
CA PHE A 289 -5.38 5.68 6.78
C PHE A 289 -5.31 6.96 7.63
N PRO A 290 -5.92 8.08 7.20
CA PRO A 290 -5.97 9.30 8.00
C PRO A 290 -6.73 9.10 9.31
N GLY A 291 -6.17 9.62 10.39
CA GLY A 291 -6.78 9.57 11.72
C GLY A 291 -6.88 8.15 12.25
N ASP A 292 -8.09 7.78 12.63
CA ASP A 292 -8.49 6.47 13.13
C ASP A 292 -9.38 5.69 12.14
N ALA A 293 -9.43 6.15 10.87
CA ALA A 293 -10.26 5.51 9.86
C ALA A 293 -9.89 4.04 9.68
N GLN A 294 -10.91 3.20 9.53
CA GLN A 294 -10.76 1.74 9.39
C GLN A 294 -10.44 1.32 7.95
N GLY A 295 -10.62 2.22 7.00
CA GLY A 295 -10.35 2.00 5.60
C GLY A 295 -10.69 3.23 4.77
N ALA A 296 -10.65 3.09 3.46
CA ALA A 296 -11.05 4.13 2.53
C ALA A 296 -11.92 3.57 1.40
N VAL A 297 -12.84 4.40 0.90
CA VAL A 297 -13.58 4.14 -0.34
C VAL A 297 -13.13 5.15 -1.38
N VAL A 298 -12.78 4.68 -2.56
CA VAL A 298 -12.39 5.52 -3.70
C VAL A 298 -13.40 5.33 -4.82
N PHE A 299 -14.24 6.34 -5.05
CA PHE A 299 -15.14 6.33 -6.19
C PHE A 299 -14.40 6.78 -7.46
N LEU A 300 -14.50 5.96 -8.50
CA LEU A 300 -13.95 6.16 -9.84
C LEU A 300 -15.12 6.28 -10.82
N HIS A 301 -15.35 7.47 -11.35
CA HIS A 301 -16.44 7.75 -12.30
C HIS A 301 -15.87 7.74 -13.71
N GLU A 302 -16.21 6.74 -14.51
CA GLU A 302 -15.79 6.68 -15.92
C GLU A 302 -16.63 7.60 -16.79
N ASP A 303 -15.99 8.19 -17.80
CA ASP A 303 -16.62 9.10 -18.80
C ASP A 303 -17.49 10.21 -18.19
N ALA A 304 -17.09 10.71 -17.03
CA ALA A 304 -17.85 11.68 -16.28
C ALA A 304 -18.02 12.98 -17.07
N ARG A 305 -19.22 13.19 -17.58
CA ARG A 305 -19.68 14.49 -18.06
C ARG A 305 -20.30 15.22 -16.89
N LEU A 306 -19.84 16.42 -16.60
CA LEU A 306 -20.40 17.22 -15.53
C LEU A 306 -21.76 17.78 -15.98
N GLY A 307 -22.82 16.97 -15.88
CA GLY A 307 -24.20 17.44 -15.94
C GLY A 307 -24.66 17.99 -14.57
N ASP A 308 -25.90 18.48 -14.49
CA ASP A 308 -26.45 19.06 -13.27
C ASP A 308 -26.44 18.05 -12.09
N GLY A 309 -26.68 16.77 -12.37
CA GLY A 309 -26.60 15.69 -11.37
C GLY A 309 -25.19 15.46 -10.84
N GLY A 310 -24.15 15.49 -11.69
CA GLY A 310 -22.77 15.34 -11.28
C GLY A 310 -22.27 16.50 -10.42
N ALA A 311 -22.67 17.73 -10.74
CA ALA A 311 -22.32 18.91 -9.94
C ALA A 311 -22.92 18.82 -8.53
N TRP A 312 -24.18 18.39 -8.43
CA TRP A 312 -24.85 18.22 -7.14
C TRP A 312 -24.18 17.10 -6.30
N LYS A 313 -23.83 15.98 -6.91
CA LYS A 313 -23.13 14.88 -6.25
C LYS A 313 -21.80 15.36 -5.64
N LEU A 314 -21.00 16.07 -6.42
CA LEU A 314 -19.72 16.63 -5.92
C LEU A 314 -19.94 17.66 -4.79
N GLU A 315 -21.02 18.43 -4.83
CA GLU A 315 -21.38 19.35 -3.73
C GLU A 315 -21.74 18.58 -2.46
N TYR A 316 -22.49 17.49 -2.59
CA TYR A 316 -22.83 16.63 -1.46
C TYR A 316 -21.57 15.99 -0.86
N GLU A 317 -20.72 15.37 -1.68
CA GLU A 317 -19.44 14.80 -1.26
C GLU A 317 -18.59 15.83 -0.51
N ASN A 318 -18.44 17.03 -1.08
CA ASN A 318 -17.68 18.11 -0.45
C ASN A 318 -18.28 18.54 0.90
N SER A 319 -19.62 18.56 1.03
CA SER A 319 -20.29 18.86 2.30
C SER A 319 -19.96 17.83 3.39
N ARG A 320 -19.68 16.57 2.99
CA ARG A 320 -19.26 15.46 3.86
C ARG A 320 -17.73 15.34 3.98
N ARG A 321 -16.96 16.29 3.43
CA ARG A 321 -15.48 16.25 3.34
C ARG A 321 -14.96 15.05 2.55
N ALA A 322 -15.78 14.52 1.68
CA ALA A 322 -15.48 13.44 0.76
C ALA A 322 -15.10 14.00 -0.61
N SER A 323 -14.49 13.17 -1.44
CA SER A 323 -14.14 13.53 -2.82
C SER A 323 -13.98 12.28 -3.67
N SER A 324 -14.27 12.40 -4.97
CA SER A 324 -14.16 11.31 -5.94
C SER A 324 -13.25 11.66 -7.11
N THR A 325 -12.86 10.64 -7.89
CA THR A 325 -12.05 10.76 -9.12
C THR A 325 -12.96 10.63 -10.33
N LEU A 326 -12.95 11.64 -11.20
CA LEU A 326 -13.68 11.67 -12.45
C LEU A 326 -12.71 11.34 -13.59
N LEU A 327 -12.84 10.16 -14.17
CA LEU A 327 -12.04 9.70 -15.29
C LEU A 327 -12.70 10.15 -16.60
N THR A 328 -11.95 10.84 -17.46
CA THR A 328 -12.47 11.36 -18.70
C THR A 328 -11.59 11.00 -19.88
N THR A 329 -12.22 10.70 -21.01
CA THR A 329 -11.52 10.57 -22.29
C THR A 329 -11.24 11.94 -22.87
N VAL A 330 -10.26 11.99 -23.76
CA VAL A 330 -9.93 13.23 -24.50
C VAL A 330 -11.08 13.73 -25.39
N ASP A 331 -12.00 12.83 -25.77
CA ASP A 331 -13.13 13.13 -26.65
C ASP A 331 -14.40 13.51 -25.88
N ALA A 332 -14.41 13.35 -24.55
CA ALA A 332 -15.58 13.63 -23.73
C ALA A 332 -16.00 15.11 -23.70
N GLY A 333 -15.15 15.99 -24.25
CA GLY A 333 -15.46 17.41 -24.37
C GLY A 333 -15.44 18.17 -23.05
N LEU A 334 -14.67 17.67 -22.04
CA LEU A 334 -14.48 18.39 -20.79
C LEU A 334 -13.92 19.79 -21.08
N SER A 335 -14.64 20.83 -20.69
CA SER A 335 -14.16 22.20 -20.81
C SER A 335 -13.23 22.55 -19.64
N LYS A 336 -12.46 23.65 -19.82
CA LYS A 336 -11.64 24.19 -18.75
C LYS A 336 -12.49 24.58 -17.54
N GLU A 337 -13.62 25.23 -17.78
CA GLU A 337 -14.58 25.66 -16.75
C GLU A 337 -15.18 24.46 -16.02
N GLY A 338 -15.48 23.36 -16.74
CA GLY A 338 -15.93 22.10 -16.15
C GLY A 338 -14.87 21.49 -15.24
N ALA A 339 -13.62 21.45 -15.67
CA ALA A 339 -12.52 20.96 -14.86
C ALA A 339 -12.27 21.81 -13.60
N GLU A 340 -12.30 23.14 -13.73
CA GLU A 340 -12.19 24.07 -12.61
C GLU A 340 -13.36 23.89 -11.62
N ALA A 341 -14.57 23.61 -12.12
CA ALA A 341 -15.73 23.37 -11.28
C ALA A 341 -15.62 22.04 -10.49
N ILE A 342 -15.03 20.99 -11.08
CA ILE A 342 -14.72 19.73 -10.39
C ILE A 342 -13.72 19.98 -9.26
N HIS A 343 -12.59 20.62 -9.58
CA HIS A 343 -11.57 20.91 -8.58
C HIS A 343 -12.06 21.83 -7.45
N ALA A 344 -12.87 22.84 -7.77
CA ALA A 344 -13.46 23.73 -6.76
C ALA A 344 -14.34 23.00 -5.74
N ARG A 345 -14.86 21.82 -6.11
CA ARG A 345 -15.64 20.93 -5.26
C ARG A 345 -14.83 19.80 -4.63
N GLY A 346 -13.50 19.82 -4.78
CA GLY A 346 -12.60 18.83 -4.20
C GLY A 346 -12.47 17.52 -5.01
N GLY A 347 -13.13 17.45 -6.18
CA GLY A 347 -12.99 16.31 -7.08
C GLY A 347 -11.65 16.31 -7.81
N GLU A 348 -11.24 15.14 -8.27
CA GLU A 348 -10.08 14.92 -9.13
C GLU A 348 -10.52 14.63 -10.55
N VAL A 349 -9.73 15.08 -11.53
CA VAL A 349 -9.87 14.67 -12.93
C VAL A 349 -8.71 13.77 -13.30
N GLY A 350 -9.01 12.52 -13.68
CA GLY A 350 -8.07 11.53 -14.18
C GLY A 350 -8.27 11.24 -15.68
N LEU A 351 -7.34 10.49 -16.26
CA LEU A 351 -7.38 10.07 -17.66
C LEU A 351 -8.05 8.71 -17.80
N LEU A 352 -9.11 8.64 -18.58
CA LEU A 352 -9.63 7.39 -19.11
C LEU A 352 -8.97 7.14 -20.47
N TRP A 353 -7.94 6.29 -20.51
CA TRP A 353 -7.11 6.09 -21.68
C TRP A 353 -7.52 4.88 -22.51
N ARG A 354 -7.24 4.96 -23.81
CA ARG A 354 -7.43 3.87 -24.76
C ARG A 354 -6.09 3.30 -25.17
N PHE A 355 -5.96 1.99 -25.12
CA PHE A 355 -4.77 1.34 -25.62
C PHE A 355 -4.63 1.53 -27.15
N PRO A 356 -3.46 1.94 -27.66
CA PRO A 356 -3.24 2.03 -29.10
C PRO A 356 -3.16 0.62 -29.71
N HIS A 357 -4.31 0.08 -30.16
CA HIS A 357 -4.29 -1.16 -30.92
C HIS A 357 -3.68 -0.96 -32.30
N PRO A 358 -2.77 -1.84 -32.76
CA PRO A 358 -2.50 -1.97 -34.17
C PRO A 358 -3.81 -2.43 -34.80
N THR A 359 -4.26 -1.65 -35.77
CA THR A 359 -5.50 -1.82 -36.51
C THR A 359 -5.81 -3.28 -36.85
N THR A 360 -6.57 -3.98 -36.07
CA THR A 360 -7.32 -5.16 -36.45
C THR A 360 -8.77 -4.94 -36.08
N ALA A 361 -9.53 -4.61 -37.09
CA ALA A 361 -10.95 -4.76 -37.29
C ALA A 361 -11.83 -4.93 -36.03
N SER A 362 -12.67 -3.92 -35.80
CA SER A 362 -14.06 -4.05 -35.39
C SER A 362 -14.42 -5.23 -34.50
N TYR A 363 -14.44 -5.02 -33.19
CA TYR A 363 -15.30 -5.75 -32.29
C TYR A 363 -16.15 -4.74 -31.53
N ALA A 364 -17.39 -4.55 -31.98
CA ALA A 364 -18.47 -4.09 -31.14
C ALA A 364 -19.22 -5.35 -30.72
N PRO A 365 -19.30 -5.72 -29.44
CA PRO A 365 -20.35 -6.62 -29.01
C PRO A 365 -21.68 -5.95 -29.32
N ASP A 366 -22.58 -6.68 -29.95
CA ASP A 366 -23.92 -6.22 -30.28
C ASP A 366 -24.59 -5.64 -29.03
N GLY A 367 -24.76 -4.32 -28.99
CA GLY A 367 -25.55 -3.64 -27.95
C GLY A 367 -24.96 -2.36 -27.36
N PHE A 368 -23.68 -2.08 -27.51
CA PHE A 368 -23.12 -0.79 -27.09
C PHE A 368 -22.84 0.08 -28.32
N GLY A 369 -23.27 1.35 -28.26
CA GLY A 369 -23.22 2.28 -29.38
C GLY A 369 -21.85 2.30 -30.06
N ALA A 370 -21.87 2.35 -31.41
CA ALA A 370 -20.71 2.27 -32.27
C ALA A 370 -19.61 3.26 -31.82
N PHE A 371 -18.59 2.77 -31.12
CA PHE A 371 -17.36 3.52 -30.90
C PHE A 371 -16.68 3.73 -32.25
N GLN A 372 -16.50 4.97 -32.65
CA GLN A 372 -15.67 5.27 -33.81
C GLN A 372 -14.23 4.94 -33.45
N PRO A 373 -13.55 4.06 -34.18
CA PRO A 373 -12.14 3.81 -33.95
C PRO A 373 -11.36 5.11 -34.18
N PHE A 374 -10.39 5.41 -33.29
CA PHE A 374 -9.42 6.47 -33.56
C PHE A 374 -8.77 6.15 -34.91
N GLU A 375 -8.76 7.11 -35.83
CA GLU A 375 -8.11 6.96 -37.17
C GLU A 375 -6.62 6.67 -37.05
N ARG A 376 -6.00 6.86 -35.88
CA ARG A 376 -4.60 6.50 -35.59
C ARG A 376 -4.45 6.12 -34.08
N PRO A 377 -3.60 5.12 -33.77
CA PRO A 377 -3.27 4.83 -32.38
C PRO A 377 -2.55 6.05 -31.79
N VAL A 378 -3.17 6.65 -30.77
CA VAL A 378 -2.62 7.81 -30.06
C VAL A 378 -1.95 7.30 -28.81
N SER A 379 -0.66 7.60 -28.61
CA SER A 379 0.06 7.18 -27.40
C SER A 379 -0.58 7.77 -26.14
N ILE A 380 -0.30 7.17 -24.99
CA ILE A 380 -0.81 7.67 -23.69
C ILE A 380 -0.35 9.11 -23.47
N GLU A 381 0.89 9.44 -23.82
CA GLU A 381 1.42 10.81 -23.72
C GLU A 381 0.63 11.78 -24.59
N ALA A 382 0.28 11.39 -25.81
CA ALA A 382 -0.50 12.24 -26.70
C ALA A 382 -1.94 12.43 -26.22
N GLN A 383 -2.55 11.42 -25.58
CA GLN A 383 -3.85 11.54 -24.93
C GLN A 383 -3.75 12.50 -23.73
N LEU A 384 -2.74 12.37 -22.90
CA LEU A 384 -2.48 13.29 -21.78
C LEU A 384 -2.23 14.72 -22.25
N ASP A 385 -1.48 14.92 -23.35
CA ASP A 385 -1.22 16.25 -23.90
C ASP A 385 -2.49 16.92 -24.43
N GLN A 386 -3.45 16.15 -24.92
CA GLN A 386 -4.75 16.69 -25.28
C GLN A 386 -5.56 17.11 -24.04
N LEU A 387 -5.59 16.30 -23.00
CA LEU A 387 -6.28 16.62 -21.76
C LEU A 387 -5.63 17.80 -21.04
N ARG A 388 -4.32 17.93 -21.10
CA ARG A 388 -3.55 19.07 -20.56
C ARG A 388 -3.84 20.42 -21.21
N LYS A 389 -4.47 20.45 -22.39
CA LYS A 389 -4.91 21.70 -23.01
C LYS A 389 -6.05 22.37 -22.25
N VAL A 390 -6.84 21.60 -21.53
CA VAL A 390 -7.96 22.07 -20.73
C VAL A 390 -7.65 22.06 -19.23
N LEU A 391 -6.67 21.28 -18.80
CA LEU A 391 -6.23 21.17 -17.42
C LEU A 391 -4.82 21.72 -17.25
N PRO A 392 -4.48 22.36 -16.12
CA PRO A 392 -3.10 22.70 -15.78
C PRO A 392 -2.18 21.47 -15.80
N VAL A 393 -0.94 21.65 -16.22
CA VAL A 393 0.04 20.62 -16.62
C VAL A 393 0.31 19.52 -15.57
N ASN A 394 -0.04 19.71 -14.30
CA ASN A 394 0.32 18.77 -13.24
C ASN A 394 -0.89 18.12 -12.53
N TYR A 395 -2.10 18.30 -13.04
CA TYR A 395 -3.30 17.83 -12.34
C TYR A 395 -3.69 16.37 -12.62
N VAL A 396 -3.34 15.84 -13.80
CA VAL A 396 -3.71 14.46 -14.14
C VAL A 396 -2.64 13.52 -13.60
N ARG A 397 -2.96 12.81 -12.55
CA ARG A 397 -2.08 11.85 -11.88
C ARG A 397 -2.66 10.46 -11.78
N THR A 398 -3.95 10.34 -12.00
CA THR A 398 -4.68 9.07 -12.00
C THR A 398 -5.09 8.73 -13.43
N ALA A 399 -4.97 7.46 -13.78
CA ALA A 399 -5.38 6.94 -15.08
C ALA A 399 -6.11 5.61 -14.93
N ARG A 400 -6.87 5.24 -15.96
CA ARG A 400 -7.54 3.97 -16.09
C ARG A 400 -7.69 3.61 -17.57
N SER A 401 -7.53 2.33 -17.91
CA SER A 401 -7.85 1.85 -19.25
C SER A 401 -9.36 1.68 -19.43
N ILE A 402 -9.87 2.04 -20.62
CA ILE A 402 -11.28 1.79 -20.97
C ILE A 402 -11.53 0.28 -20.99
N GLU A 403 -12.62 -0.14 -20.32
CA GLU A 403 -13.08 -1.54 -20.29
C GLU A 403 -12.00 -2.54 -19.83
N GLY A 404 -10.96 -2.07 -19.12
CA GLY A 404 -9.83 -2.89 -18.72
C GLY A 404 -9.01 -3.46 -19.88
N THR A 405 -9.07 -2.83 -21.07
CA THR A 405 -8.24 -3.26 -22.22
C THR A 405 -6.76 -3.20 -21.87
N TRP A 406 -5.98 -4.24 -22.28
CA TRP A 406 -4.61 -4.37 -21.90
C TRP A 406 -3.70 -4.75 -23.06
N SER A 407 -2.38 -4.83 -22.83
CA SER A 407 -1.36 -5.18 -23.81
C SER A 407 -0.98 -6.66 -23.71
N GLU A 408 -0.44 -7.22 -24.80
CA GLU A 408 0.24 -8.53 -24.76
C GLU A 408 1.51 -8.49 -23.88
N ASP A 409 2.16 -7.33 -23.80
CA ASP A 409 3.20 -7.05 -22.82
C ASP A 409 2.55 -6.48 -21.56
N TRP A 410 2.49 -7.29 -20.51
CA TRP A 410 1.74 -6.98 -19.30
C TRP A 410 2.22 -5.73 -18.55
N SER A 411 3.50 -5.38 -18.65
CA SER A 411 4.07 -4.23 -17.94
C SER A 411 4.22 -2.97 -18.81
N ALA A 412 4.15 -3.08 -20.14
CA ALA A 412 4.33 -1.95 -21.04
C ALA A 412 3.34 -0.79 -20.79
N PRO A 413 2.03 -1.04 -20.54
CA PRO A 413 1.11 0.05 -20.20
C PRO A 413 1.49 0.77 -18.92
N LEU A 414 1.90 0.04 -17.88
CA LEU A 414 2.35 0.61 -16.60
C LEU A 414 3.61 1.46 -16.79
N ALA A 415 4.58 0.99 -17.58
CA ALA A 415 5.79 1.74 -17.89
C ALA A 415 5.48 3.04 -18.67
N ALA A 416 4.55 2.99 -19.63
CA ALA A 416 4.12 4.16 -20.38
C ALA A 416 3.41 5.19 -19.47
N LEU A 417 2.52 4.74 -18.59
CA LEU A 417 1.85 5.59 -17.61
C LEU A 417 2.85 6.25 -16.64
N ALA A 418 3.78 5.47 -16.12
CA ALA A 418 4.84 5.98 -15.25
C ALA A 418 5.70 7.04 -15.95
N SER A 419 6.11 6.78 -17.20
CA SER A 419 6.87 7.73 -18.02
C SER A 419 6.10 9.02 -18.29
N ALA A 420 4.77 8.93 -18.38
CA ALA A 420 3.87 10.06 -18.52
C ALA A 420 3.55 10.77 -17.20
N ASN A 421 4.22 10.37 -16.10
CA ASN A 421 4.06 10.92 -14.75
C ASN A 421 2.66 10.70 -14.14
N ILE A 422 2.00 9.61 -14.53
CA ILE A 422 0.86 9.07 -13.79
C ILE A 422 1.39 8.40 -12.52
N ARG A 423 0.66 8.48 -11.43
CA ARG A 423 1.05 7.94 -10.11
C ARG A 423 0.16 6.80 -9.67
N ILE A 424 -1.11 6.88 -10.01
CA ILE A 424 -2.10 5.84 -9.74
C ILE A 424 -2.65 5.36 -11.09
N ASP A 425 -2.54 4.08 -11.35
CA ASP A 425 -3.35 3.40 -12.34
C ASP A 425 -4.49 2.65 -11.64
N ALA A 426 -5.68 2.70 -12.17
CA ALA A 426 -6.84 1.97 -11.67
C ALA A 426 -7.43 1.08 -12.77
N SER A 427 -6.56 0.51 -13.60
CA SER A 427 -6.97 -0.30 -14.75
C SER A 427 -7.33 -1.74 -14.36
N TYR A 428 -6.77 -2.26 -13.27
CA TYR A 428 -6.96 -3.65 -12.87
C TYR A 428 -8.38 -3.86 -12.33
N ALA A 429 -9.22 -4.45 -13.16
CA ALA A 429 -10.61 -4.74 -12.88
C ALA A 429 -11.05 -6.04 -13.56
N VAL A 430 -12.00 -6.72 -12.96
CA VAL A 430 -12.68 -7.86 -13.58
C VAL A 430 -14.15 -7.49 -13.79
N PRO A 431 -14.63 -7.36 -15.03
CA PRO A 431 -16.00 -6.95 -15.32
C PRO A 431 -17.02 -7.86 -14.64
N GLY A 432 -18.00 -7.27 -13.98
CA GLY A 432 -19.09 -7.97 -13.32
C GLY A 432 -18.68 -8.80 -12.08
N GLN A 433 -17.45 -8.67 -11.57
CA GLN A 433 -16.99 -9.32 -10.34
C GLN A 433 -16.70 -8.28 -9.26
N SER A 434 -17.23 -8.50 -8.06
CA SER A 434 -16.83 -7.80 -6.84
C SER A 434 -15.74 -8.57 -6.11
N GLY A 435 -14.96 -7.90 -5.25
CA GLY A 435 -13.93 -8.49 -4.42
C GLY A 435 -12.50 -8.28 -4.93
N TYR A 436 -11.54 -8.88 -4.23
CA TYR A 436 -10.11 -8.62 -4.41
C TYR A 436 -9.49 -9.57 -5.44
N ALA A 437 -9.93 -9.47 -6.71
CA ALA A 437 -9.48 -10.33 -7.80
C ALA A 437 -7.95 -10.29 -8.06
N PHE A 438 -7.29 -9.22 -7.64
CA PHE A 438 -5.83 -9.04 -7.68
C PHE A 438 -5.18 -9.18 -6.30
N GLY A 439 -5.85 -9.88 -5.38
CA GLY A 439 -5.34 -10.18 -4.05
C GLY A 439 -5.13 -8.96 -3.13
N SER A 440 -5.39 -7.75 -3.60
CA SER A 440 -5.12 -6.51 -2.89
C SER A 440 -6.27 -5.51 -3.05
N GLY A 441 -6.58 -4.76 -1.99
CA GLY A 441 -7.38 -3.55 -2.06
C GLY A 441 -6.51 -2.30 -1.87
N LEU A 442 -5.34 -2.44 -1.22
CA LEU A 442 -4.39 -1.35 -1.08
C LEU A 442 -3.66 -1.08 -2.40
N PRO A 443 -3.31 0.18 -2.70
CA PRO A 443 -2.50 0.48 -3.87
C PRO A 443 -1.11 -0.13 -3.75
N PHE A 444 -0.75 -1.05 -4.64
CA PHE A 444 0.54 -1.71 -4.63
C PHE A 444 1.52 -1.13 -5.65
N LEU A 445 2.81 -1.29 -5.38
CA LEU A 445 3.91 -0.81 -6.23
C LEU A 445 3.96 -1.62 -7.53
N ALA A 446 3.75 -0.97 -8.66
CA ALA A 446 3.88 -1.62 -9.96
C ALA A 446 5.35 -1.91 -10.30
N LEU A 447 5.62 -3.13 -10.74
CA LEU A 447 6.93 -3.56 -11.20
C LEU A 447 6.93 -3.74 -12.72
N SER A 448 8.08 -3.44 -13.34
CA SER A 448 8.31 -3.76 -14.74
C SER A 448 8.44 -5.27 -14.96
N ASP A 449 8.47 -5.67 -16.20
CA ASP A 449 8.77 -7.04 -16.59
C ASP A 449 10.19 -7.50 -16.18
N GLU A 450 11.09 -6.58 -15.89
CA GLU A 450 12.41 -6.86 -15.31
C GLU A 450 12.41 -6.92 -13.78
N GLY A 451 11.26 -6.77 -13.10
CA GLY A 451 11.18 -6.75 -11.63
C GLY A 451 11.57 -5.42 -10.98
N VAL A 452 11.73 -4.35 -11.76
CA VAL A 452 12.15 -3.02 -11.26
C VAL A 452 10.93 -2.15 -10.96
N PRO A 453 10.91 -1.38 -9.85
CA PRO A 453 9.83 -0.45 -9.55
C PRO A 453 9.61 0.61 -10.62
N LEU A 454 8.37 0.86 -11.00
CA LEU A 454 8.01 1.85 -12.02
C LEU A 454 7.69 3.25 -11.44
N GLY A 455 7.59 3.40 -10.12
CA GLY A 455 7.17 4.66 -9.49
C GLY A 455 5.68 4.97 -9.62
N LEU A 456 4.93 4.02 -10.12
CA LEU A 456 3.49 4.00 -10.27
C LEU A 456 2.91 3.00 -9.27
N ARG A 457 1.69 3.27 -8.77
CA ARG A 457 0.94 2.31 -7.99
C ARG A 457 -0.33 1.91 -8.72
N GLU A 458 -0.61 0.62 -8.71
CA GLU A 458 -1.88 0.08 -9.17
C GLU A 458 -2.88 0.10 -8.01
N LEU A 459 -4.06 0.68 -8.25
CA LEU A 459 -5.22 0.65 -7.37
C LEU A 459 -6.26 -0.28 -7.99
N PRO A 460 -6.32 -1.57 -7.61
CA PRO A 460 -7.28 -2.49 -8.21
C PRO A 460 -8.72 -2.05 -7.97
N VAL A 461 -9.58 -2.19 -8.97
CA VAL A 461 -11.01 -1.97 -8.81
C VAL A 461 -11.60 -3.18 -8.10
N VAL A 462 -12.15 -2.94 -6.93
CA VAL A 462 -12.72 -3.98 -6.05
C VAL A 462 -14.21 -4.16 -6.30
N PHE A 463 -14.89 -3.11 -6.75
CA PHE A 463 -16.34 -3.14 -6.88
C PHE A 463 -16.82 -2.56 -8.24
N PRO A 464 -17.55 -3.36 -9.06
CA PRO A 464 -18.03 -2.91 -10.35
C PRO A 464 -19.32 -2.06 -10.22
N PRO A 465 -19.67 -1.26 -11.25
CA PRO A 465 -20.73 -0.27 -11.18
C PRO A 465 -22.12 -0.86 -11.02
N ASP A 466 -22.36 -2.04 -11.57
CA ASP A 466 -23.66 -2.69 -11.69
C ASP A 466 -24.12 -3.43 -10.43
N ARG A 467 -23.32 -3.41 -9.35
CA ARG A 467 -23.58 -4.15 -8.12
C ARG A 467 -23.64 -3.33 -6.83
N LEU A 468 -23.57 -2.01 -6.95
CA LEU A 468 -23.49 -1.13 -5.77
C LEU A 468 -24.71 -1.26 -4.83
N GLU A 469 -25.85 -1.68 -5.35
CA GLU A 469 -27.07 -1.89 -4.56
C GLU A 469 -27.08 -3.23 -3.79
N GLY A 470 -26.16 -4.14 -4.12
CA GLY A 470 -26.10 -5.46 -3.51
C GLY A 470 -25.52 -5.47 -2.09
N PRO A 471 -25.73 -6.56 -1.33
CA PRO A 471 -25.17 -6.75 0.01
C PRO A 471 -23.67 -6.94 0.00
N GLU A 472 -23.05 -7.24 -1.14
CA GLU A 472 -21.63 -7.52 -1.29
C GLU A 472 -20.77 -6.30 -0.93
N PHE A 473 -21.28 -5.08 -1.20
CA PHE A 473 -20.56 -3.86 -0.84
C PHE A 473 -20.46 -3.68 0.68
N ASP A 474 -21.56 -3.90 1.39
CA ASP A 474 -21.58 -3.80 2.85
C ASP A 474 -20.74 -4.91 3.50
N ALA A 475 -20.71 -6.12 2.92
CA ALA A 475 -19.85 -7.21 3.37
C ALA A 475 -18.35 -6.87 3.25
N LEU A 476 -17.94 -6.20 2.17
CA LEU A 476 -16.56 -5.72 2.01
C LEU A 476 -16.21 -4.64 3.03
N LEU A 477 -17.12 -3.70 3.32
CA LEU A 477 -16.93 -2.68 4.36
C LEU A 477 -16.79 -3.32 5.74
N GLU A 478 -17.66 -4.27 6.08
CA GLU A 478 -17.63 -5.00 7.34
C GLU A 478 -16.33 -5.79 7.51
N ALA A 479 -15.92 -6.57 6.49
CA ALA A 479 -14.67 -7.33 6.52
C ALA A 479 -13.44 -6.40 6.63
N SER A 480 -13.47 -5.25 5.96
CA SER A 480 -12.43 -4.24 6.08
C SER A 480 -12.36 -3.69 7.50
N ALA A 481 -13.46 -3.25 8.08
CA ALA A 481 -13.52 -2.71 9.44
C ALA A 481 -13.16 -3.75 10.51
N ALA A 482 -13.46 -5.02 10.28
CA ALA A 482 -13.18 -6.11 11.22
C ALA A 482 -11.70 -6.47 11.35
N GLY A 483 -10.79 -5.92 10.51
CA GLY A 483 -9.35 -6.15 10.64
C GLY A 483 -8.57 -6.25 9.35
N HIS A 484 -9.24 -6.29 8.17
CA HIS A 484 -8.50 -6.23 6.90
C HIS A 484 -8.06 -4.81 6.54
N HIS A 485 -8.76 -3.77 6.97
CA HIS A 485 -8.45 -2.36 6.74
C HIS A 485 -8.01 -2.07 5.30
N GLN A 486 -8.97 -2.05 4.38
CA GLN A 486 -8.72 -1.99 2.96
C GLN A 486 -9.10 -0.65 2.32
N VAL A 487 -8.62 -0.44 1.11
CA VAL A 487 -9.20 0.50 0.17
C VAL A 487 -10.22 -0.27 -0.69
N ILE A 488 -11.46 0.20 -0.70
CA ILE A 488 -12.51 -0.32 -1.56
C ILE A 488 -12.70 0.67 -2.71
N SER A 489 -12.07 0.37 -3.84
CA SER A 489 -12.21 1.16 -5.06
C SER A 489 -13.48 0.75 -5.80
N VAL A 490 -14.35 1.70 -6.05
CA VAL A 490 -15.68 1.50 -6.64
C VAL A 490 -15.73 2.17 -7.99
N LEU A 491 -15.93 1.38 -9.03
CA LEU A 491 -16.20 1.90 -10.34
C LEU A 491 -17.69 2.25 -10.45
N THR A 492 -18.02 3.41 -10.94
CA THR A 492 -19.40 3.85 -11.12
C THR A 492 -19.65 4.28 -12.55
N ASP A 493 -20.85 3.95 -13.07
CA ASP A 493 -21.31 4.44 -14.35
C ASP A 493 -21.80 5.90 -14.21
N PRO A 494 -21.21 6.84 -14.95
CA PRO A 494 -21.68 8.23 -14.91
C PRO A 494 -23.07 8.43 -15.52
N ALA A 495 -23.53 7.52 -16.38
CA ALA A 495 -24.89 7.61 -16.93
C ALA A 495 -25.95 7.55 -15.81
N ALA A 496 -25.65 6.84 -14.72
CA ALA A 496 -26.49 6.82 -13.51
C ALA A 496 -26.59 8.20 -12.81
N PHE A 497 -25.75 9.17 -13.18
CA PHE A 497 -25.65 10.49 -12.55
C PHE A 497 -25.80 11.66 -13.55
N ALA A 498 -25.93 11.39 -14.85
CA ALA A 498 -25.98 12.42 -15.89
C ALA A 498 -27.34 13.14 -15.93
N ASP A 499 -28.42 12.42 -15.72
CA ASP A 499 -29.76 12.97 -15.59
C ASP A 499 -30.10 13.21 -14.11
N TYR A 500 -31.03 14.12 -13.84
CA TYR A 500 -31.52 14.36 -12.49
C TYR A 500 -31.82 13.01 -11.83
N PRO A 501 -31.19 12.70 -10.69
CA PRO A 501 -31.29 11.35 -10.15
C PRO A 501 -32.76 11.02 -9.94
N ASN A 502 -33.15 9.84 -10.39
CA ASN A 502 -34.34 9.20 -9.88
C ASN A 502 -34.24 9.25 -8.34
N VAL A 503 -35.31 9.60 -7.67
CA VAL A 503 -35.28 9.74 -6.19
C VAL A 503 -34.80 8.46 -5.53
N ASP A 504 -35.14 7.30 -6.09
CA ASP A 504 -34.76 5.98 -5.57
C ASP A 504 -33.23 5.74 -5.70
N ASP A 505 -32.62 6.08 -6.85
CA ASP A 505 -31.17 5.95 -7.06
C ASP A 505 -30.37 6.87 -6.13
N PHE A 506 -30.93 8.04 -5.84
CA PHE A 506 -30.36 9.01 -4.93
C PHE A 506 -30.41 8.53 -3.47
N GLU A 507 -31.54 8.01 -3.03
CA GLU A 507 -31.69 7.46 -1.67
C GLU A 507 -30.79 6.24 -1.47
N ALA A 508 -30.66 5.37 -2.48
CA ALA A 508 -29.74 4.24 -2.46
C ALA A 508 -28.27 4.69 -2.32
N TRP A 509 -27.88 5.74 -3.07
CA TRP A 509 -26.51 6.28 -2.97
C TRP A 509 -26.24 6.92 -1.60
N LEU A 510 -27.19 7.67 -1.04
CA LEU A 510 -27.09 8.24 0.31
C LEU A 510 -26.92 7.14 1.36
N ALA A 511 -27.71 6.07 1.26
CA ALA A 511 -27.62 4.93 2.18
C ALA A 511 -26.23 4.27 2.14
N LYS A 512 -25.59 4.19 0.96
CA LYS A 512 -24.22 3.69 0.84
C LYS A 512 -23.20 4.62 1.51
N PHE A 513 -23.38 5.92 1.37
CA PHE A 513 -22.53 6.90 2.05
C PHE A 513 -22.63 6.78 3.58
N GLU A 514 -23.84 6.62 4.09
CA GLU A 514 -24.09 6.39 5.51
C GLU A 514 -23.48 5.06 5.99
N SER A 515 -23.56 3.99 5.18
CA SER A 515 -22.91 2.71 5.47
C SER A 515 -21.40 2.83 5.53
N ILE A 516 -20.77 3.56 4.59
CA ILE A 516 -19.33 3.82 4.59
C ILE A 516 -18.89 4.52 5.89
N GLU A 517 -19.60 5.58 6.28
CA GLU A 517 -19.32 6.31 7.51
C GLU A 517 -19.54 5.44 8.77
N ALA A 518 -20.61 4.64 8.78
CA ALA A 518 -20.92 3.75 9.92
C ALA A 518 -19.85 2.68 10.15
N HIS A 519 -19.17 2.22 9.10
CA HIS A 519 -18.04 1.30 9.20
C HIS A 519 -16.69 2.00 9.41
N GLY A 520 -16.68 3.31 9.64
CA GLY A 520 -15.46 4.08 9.92
C GLY A 520 -14.55 4.28 8.71
N HIS A 521 -15.08 4.16 7.49
CA HIS A 521 -14.32 4.41 6.27
C HIS A 521 -14.41 5.87 5.83
N LEU A 522 -13.35 6.34 5.17
CA LEU A 522 -13.31 7.67 4.55
C LEU A 522 -13.58 7.56 3.06
N VAL A 523 -14.32 8.53 2.50
CA VAL A 523 -14.42 8.68 1.05
C VAL A 523 -13.39 9.68 0.56
N MET A 524 -12.50 9.26 -0.33
CA MET A 524 -11.46 10.12 -0.89
C MET A 524 -11.20 9.81 -2.36
N ASN A 525 -10.70 10.79 -3.12
CA ASN A 525 -10.24 10.54 -4.48
C ASN A 525 -8.86 9.85 -4.49
N ALA A 526 -8.49 9.27 -5.63
CA ALA A 526 -7.26 8.51 -5.77
C ALA A 526 -6.00 9.38 -5.54
N LEU A 527 -6.00 10.64 -5.98
CA LEU A 527 -4.89 11.56 -5.76
C LEU A 527 -4.67 11.88 -4.28
N ARG A 528 -5.77 12.06 -3.51
CA ARG A 528 -5.69 12.31 -2.07
C ARG A 528 -5.18 11.08 -1.31
N LEU A 529 -5.61 9.88 -1.74
CA LEU A 529 -5.09 8.62 -1.21
C LEU A 529 -3.58 8.52 -1.48
N ASP A 530 -3.12 8.78 -2.73
CA ASP A 530 -1.69 8.78 -3.06
C ASP A 530 -0.91 9.81 -2.24
N ALA A 531 -1.43 11.02 -2.09
CA ALA A 531 -0.77 12.07 -1.30
C ALA A 531 -0.56 11.62 0.16
N PHE A 532 -1.59 11.05 0.78
CA PHE A 532 -1.49 10.53 2.15
C PHE A 532 -0.48 9.37 2.24
N GLN A 533 -0.54 8.42 1.32
CA GLN A 533 0.39 7.29 1.29
C GLN A 533 1.86 7.75 1.06
N ARG A 534 2.08 8.77 0.23
CA ARG A 534 3.41 9.39 0.07
C ARG A 534 3.88 10.09 1.34
N SER A 535 3.00 10.78 2.04
CA SER A 535 3.31 11.43 3.32
C SER A 535 3.73 10.39 4.37
N ARG A 536 3.11 9.20 4.38
CA ARG A 536 3.53 8.07 5.23
C ARG A 536 4.96 7.61 4.89
N ARG A 537 5.25 7.39 3.60
CA ARG A 537 6.57 6.95 3.13
C ARG A 537 7.67 7.99 3.33
N ALA A 538 7.33 9.28 3.20
CA ALA A 538 8.27 10.39 3.41
C ALA A 538 8.48 10.75 4.88
N GLY A 539 7.68 10.22 5.78
CA GLY A 539 7.85 10.38 7.22
C GLY A 539 9.12 9.73 7.75
N SER A 540 9.34 9.82 9.03
CA SER A 540 10.41 9.05 9.69
C SER A 540 9.89 8.41 10.97
N ILE A 541 10.33 7.18 11.22
CA ILE A 541 10.05 6.44 12.45
C ILE A 541 11.36 5.84 12.94
N ARG A 542 11.71 6.14 14.21
CA ARG A 542 12.85 5.54 14.91
C ARG A 542 12.41 5.10 16.27
N SER A 543 12.61 3.84 16.56
CA SER A 543 12.32 3.27 17.87
C SER A 543 13.58 2.76 18.56
N ARG A 544 13.54 2.78 19.90
CA ARG A 544 14.55 2.17 20.75
C ARG A 544 13.87 1.44 21.89
N ILE A 545 14.20 0.18 22.04
CA ILE A 545 13.76 -0.65 23.17
C ILE A 545 14.77 -0.57 24.30
N ILE A 546 14.28 -0.40 25.51
CA ILE A 546 15.04 -0.47 26.76
C ILE A 546 14.38 -1.55 27.60
N GLU A 547 15.01 -2.69 27.66
CA GLU A 547 14.53 -3.88 28.36
C GLU A 547 14.95 -3.85 29.82
N ASP A 548 14.23 -4.58 30.65
CA ASP A 548 14.52 -4.86 32.06
C ASP A 548 14.90 -3.60 32.86
N THR A 549 14.12 -2.54 32.68
CA THR A 549 14.34 -1.25 33.33
C THR A 549 13.27 -0.95 34.38
N GLU A 550 13.63 -0.21 35.42
CA GLU A 550 12.64 0.28 36.40
C GLU A 550 11.68 1.25 35.70
N LEU A 551 10.39 0.92 35.71
CA LEU A 551 9.35 1.75 35.14
C LEU A 551 9.10 3.00 36.00
N PRO A 552 8.81 4.14 35.37
CA PRO A 552 8.57 5.40 36.09
C PRO A 552 7.43 5.30 37.13
N ALA A 553 7.52 6.06 38.21
CA ALA A 553 6.56 6.02 39.30
C ALA A 553 5.09 6.25 38.90
N HIS A 554 4.84 7.01 37.83
CA HIS A 554 3.49 7.27 37.33
C HIS A 554 2.82 6.05 36.64
N THR A 555 3.58 5.01 36.28
CA THR A 555 3.03 3.76 35.74
C THR A 555 2.66 2.77 36.84
N ARG A 556 2.95 3.09 38.12
CA ARG A 556 2.68 2.23 39.29
C ARG A 556 1.19 2.21 39.58
N GLN A 557 0.62 1.04 39.69
CA GLN A 557 -0.66 0.86 40.36
C GLN A 557 -0.45 0.95 41.90
N SER A 558 -1.50 1.01 42.68
CA SER A 558 -1.59 1.41 44.09
C SER A 558 -0.66 0.73 45.11
N ASP A 559 0.32 -0.08 44.70
CA ASP A 559 1.07 -0.95 45.59
C ASP A 559 2.56 -0.57 45.78
N ASP A 560 2.95 0.65 45.44
CA ASP A 560 4.24 1.33 45.71
C ASP A 560 5.55 0.57 45.40
N ARG A 561 5.50 -0.65 44.82
CA ARG A 561 6.69 -1.40 44.46
C ARG A 561 7.25 -0.94 43.11
N PRO A 562 8.59 -0.83 42.99
CA PRO A 562 9.20 -0.64 41.69
C PRO A 562 8.81 -1.79 40.75
N ARG A 563 8.31 -1.47 39.56
CA ARG A 563 8.06 -2.43 38.50
C ARG A 563 9.20 -2.38 37.49
N HIS A 564 9.63 -3.54 37.07
CA HIS A 564 10.58 -3.68 35.97
C HIS A 564 9.82 -4.10 34.72
N GLY A 565 10.15 -3.50 33.61
CA GLY A 565 9.50 -3.79 32.35
C GLY A 565 10.30 -3.23 31.18
N THR A 566 9.62 -3.03 30.08
CA THR A 566 10.23 -2.54 28.84
C THR A 566 9.69 -1.15 28.50
N ILE A 567 10.58 -0.28 28.05
CA ILE A 567 10.24 1.04 27.51
C ILE A 567 10.58 1.09 26.03
N MET A 568 9.59 1.37 25.19
CA MET A 568 9.82 1.73 23.78
C MET A 568 9.83 3.24 23.67
N ARG A 569 10.99 3.80 23.32
CA ARG A 569 11.11 5.22 22.94
C ARG A 569 10.93 5.36 21.45
N LEU A 570 10.08 6.28 21.04
CA LEU A 570 9.74 6.53 19.67
C LEU A 570 9.97 7.99 19.30
N SER A 571 10.65 8.21 18.17
CA SER A 571 10.78 9.51 17.52
C SER A 571 10.17 9.41 16.12
N VAL A 572 9.19 10.27 15.85
CA VAL A 572 8.41 10.25 14.61
C VAL A 572 8.37 11.64 13.99
N GLU A 573 8.56 11.73 12.69
CA GLU A 573 8.26 12.93 11.91
C GLU A 573 7.05 12.66 11.01
N ALA A 574 5.92 13.25 11.35
CA ALA A 574 4.70 13.20 10.56
C ALA A 574 4.70 14.32 9.52
N LYS A 575 4.58 14.00 8.25
CA LYS A 575 4.62 14.98 7.14
C LYS A 575 3.28 15.68 6.95
N GLU A 576 2.21 15.07 7.42
CA GLU A 576 0.85 15.56 7.23
C GLU A 576 0.07 15.55 8.56
N ARG A 577 -1.02 16.32 8.61
CA ARG A 577 -2.00 16.24 9.69
C ARG A 577 -2.79 14.93 9.59
N ASN A 578 -3.37 14.51 10.69
CA ASN A 578 -4.17 13.28 10.77
C ASN A 578 -3.39 11.98 10.49
N MET A 579 -2.07 12.02 10.60
CA MET A 579 -1.30 10.77 10.67
C MET A 579 -1.39 10.19 12.08
N SER A 580 -1.30 8.88 12.17
CA SER A 580 -1.24 8.14 13.44
C SER A 580 -0.11 7.12 13.36
N VAL A 581 0.44 6.74 14.51
CA VAL A 581 1.38 5.64 14.62
C VAL A 581 0.73 4.50 15.39
N VAL A 582 0.99 3.28 14.97
CA VAL A 582 0.59 2.07 15.70
C VAL A 582 1.82 1.39 16.31
N VAL A 583 1.63 0.87 17.51
CA VAL A 583 2.64 0.09 18.24
C VAL A 583 2.02 -1.22 18.72
N PRO A 584 2.80 -2.30 18.85
CA PRO A 584 2.29 -3.57 19.34
C PRO A 584 1.81 -3.44 20.81
N THR A 585 0.80 -4.21 21.18
CA THR A 585 0.33 -4.31 22.58
C THR A 585 1.27 -5.16 23.44
N ARG A 586 2.21 -5.87 22.82
CA ARG A 586 3.21 -6.70 23.52
C ARG A 586 4.61 -6.44 23.00
N VAL A 587 5.57 -6.44 23.91
CA VAL A 587 7.01 -6.42 23.58
C VAL A 587 7.69 -7.51 24.40
N GLY A 588 8.10 -8.59 23.74
CA GLY A 588 8.52 -9.80 24.44
C GLY A 588 7.37 -10.41 25.27
N GLU A 589 7.59 -10.60 26.55
CA GLU A 589 6.58 -11.09 27.49
C GLU A 589 5.78 -9.96 28.17
N HIS A 590 6.14 -8.71 27.93
CA HIS A 590 5.55 -7.54 28.59
C HIS A 590 4.36 -6.99 27.83
N GLU A 591 3.28 -6.65 28.55
CA GLU A 591 2.06 -6.06 28.00
C GLU A 591 2.06 -4.54 28.12
N PHE A 592 1.42 -3.86 27.17
CA PHE A 592 1.29 -2.41 27.15
C PHE A 592 0.49 -1.91 28.36
N ILE A 593 1.03 -0.93 29.08
CA ILE A 593 0.39 -0.33 30.25
C ILE A 593 0.16 1.18 30.13
N GLY A 594 0.73 1.86 29.14
CA GLY A 594 0.51 3.28 28.94
C GLY A 594 1.51 3.95 28.02
N ALA A 595 1.22 5.18 27.63
CA ALA A 595 2.06 6.00 26.78
C ALA A 595 2.17 7.44 27.29
N ARG A 596 3.30 8.08 27.02
CA ARG A 596 3.50 9.50 27.26
C ARG A 596 4.14 10.19 26.06
N SER A 597 3.69 11.40 25.77
CA SER A 597 4.38 12.27 24.82
C SER A 597 5.54 12.96 25.53
N GLY A 598 6.75 12.87 24.93
CA GLY A 598 7.89 13.65 25.38
C GLY A 598 7.85 15.03 24.76
N THR A 599 7.70 16.06 25.58
CA THR A 599 7.99 17.42 25.16
C THR A 599 9.28 17.88 25.81
N ARG A 600 9.99 18.72 25.09
CA ARG A 600 11.22 19.45 25.38
C ARG A 600 11.62 19.51 26.86
N ARG A 601 12.86 19.16 27.18
CA ARG A 601 13.46 19.44 28.49
C ARG A 601 13.50 20.95 28.73
N VAL A 602 12.72 21.42 29.70
CA VAL A 602 12.85 22.75 30.27
C VAL A 602 13.45 22.60 31.65
N GLY A 603 14.64 23.11 31.87
CA GLY A 603 15.31 23.05 33.17
C GLY A 603 15.80 21.65 33.59
N GLY A 604 15.92 20.70 32.67
CA GLY A 604 16.40 19.35 32.97
C GLY A 604 15.30 18.32 33.23
N GLU A 605 14.07 18.72 33.48
CA GLU A 605 12.92 17.82 33.60
C GLU A 605 12.18 17.64 32.27
N LEU A 606 11.82 16.40 31.95
CA LEU A 606 10.94 16.06 30.83
C LEU A 606 9.52 16.46 31.23
N MET A 607 8.98 17.50 30.61
CA MET A 607 7.54 17.75 30.66
C MET A 607 6.85 16.74 29.73
N SER A 608 6.37 15.65 30.29
CA SER A 608 5.64 14.61 29.59
C SER A 608 4.17 14.66 29.98
N SER A 609 3.29 14.51 29.00
CA SER A 609 1.85 14.35 29.22
C SER A 609 1.43 12.93 28.85
N GLU A 610 0.49 12.40 29.62
CA GLU A 610 -0.18 11.15 29.24
C GLU A 610 -0.85 11.29 27.88
N VAL A 611 -0.79 10.25 27.09
CA VAL A 611 -1.35 10.20 25.74
C VAL A 611 -2.45 9.16 25.71
N GLU A 612 -3.62 9.58 25.28
CA GLU A 612 -4.71 8.67 24.99
C GLU A 612 -4.35 7.80 23.80
N THR A 613 -4.52 6.49 23.95
CA THR A 613 -4.28 5.50 22.89
C THR A 613 -5.58 4.83 22.53
N LEU A 614 -5.80 4.61 21.23
CA LEU A 614 -6.94 3.87 20.72
C LEU A 614 -6.54 2.41 20.52
N GLU A 615 -7.45 1.50 20.86
CA GLU A 615 -7.29 0.10 20.51
C GLU A 615 -7.63 -0.10 19.05
N THR A 616 -6.78 -0.83 18.34
CA THR A 616 -7.05 -1.26 16.97
C THR A 616 -6.58 -2.69 16.78
N SER A 617 -7.14 -3.37 15.80
CA SER A 617 -6.78 -4.75 15.49
C SER A 617 -6.46 -4.85 14.00
N LEU A 618 -5.35 -5.48 13.67
CA LEU A 618 -4.95 -5.76 12.30
C LEU A 618 -4.76 -7.26 12.14
N ILE A 619 -5.56 -7.89 11.29
CA ILE A 619 -5.61 -9.35 11.11
C ILE A 619 -5.65 -10.15 12.44
N GLY A 620 -6.42 -9.65 13.42
CA GLY A 620 -6.53 -10.26 14.75
C GLY A 620 -5.40 -9.92 15.73
N LEU A 621 -4.37 -9.21 15.29
CA LEU A 621 -3.29 -8.76 16.17
C LEU A 621 -3.65 -7.41 16.79
N GLU A 622 -3.63 -7.34 18.10
CA GLU A 622 -3.95 -6.12 18.83
C GLU A 622 -2.81 -5.11 18.78
N LEU A 623 -3.17 -3.86 18.49
CA LEU A 623 -2.26 -2.73 18.39
C LEU A 623 -2.78 -1.54 19.21
N ARG A 624 -1.90 -0.62 19.54
CA ARG A 624 -2.24 0.69 20.12
C ARG A 624 -1.94 1.78 19.12
N GLN A 625 -2.95 2.57 18.78
CA GLN A 625 -2.85 3.69 17.85
C GLN A 625 -2.75 5.01 18.61
N VAL A 626 -1.84 5.88 18.16
CA VAL A 626 -1.59 7.20 18.75
C VAL A 626 -1.65 8.25 17.65
N PRO A 627 -2.50 9.27 17.78
CA PRO A 627 -2.55 10.38 16.82
C PRO A 627 -1.28 11.23 16.92
N LEU A 628 -0.85 11.75 15.77
CA LEU A 628 0.36 12.58 15.64
C LEU A 628 0.01 14.03 15.34
N SER A 629 0.81 14.93 15.89
CA SER A 629 0.87 16.30 15.38
C SER A 629 1.78 16.35 14.15
N GLN A 630 1.49 17.20 13.17
CA GLN A 630 2.39 17.41 12.03
C GLN A 630 3.75 17.91 12.53
N GLY A 631 4.83 17.34 12.00
CA GLY A 631 6.20 17.58 12.43
C GLY A 631 6.72 16.52 13.40
N PHE A 632 7.67 16.89 14.25
CA PHE A 632 8.34 15.96 15.15
C PHE A 632 7.52 15.66 16.40
N ASN A 633 7.36 14.36 16.67
CA ASN A 633 6.72 13.82 17.86
C ASN A 633 7.69 12.86 18.56
N THR A 634 7.62 12.79 19.88
CA THR A 634 8.38 11.82 20.69
C THR A 634 7.47 11.18 21.71
N PHE A 635 7.60 9.87 21.89
CA PHE A 635 6.78 9.10 22.83
C PHE A 635 7.64 8.13 23.63
N GLU A 636 7.15 7.79 24.80
CA GLU A 636 7.57 6.62 25.56
C GLU A 636 6.34 5.74 25.79
N PHE A 637 6.45 4.48 25.39
CA PHE A 637 5.46 3.43 25.62
C PHE A 637 6.00 2.49 26.67
N TYR A 638 5.17 2.14 27.63
CA TYR A 638 5.53 1.34 28.80
C TYR A 638 4.86 -0.03 28.73
N TYR A 639 5.63 -1.06 29.00
CA TYR A 639 5.22 -2.46 28.97
C TYR A 639 5.67 -3.14 30.27
N ASP A 640 4.74 -3.87 30.96
CA ASP A 640 4.94 -4.54 32.26
C ASP A 640 4.63 -6.04 32.20
#